data_be26cc45170516514ec2c57a8caf7bf5
#
_entry.id   be26cc45170516514ec2c57a8caf7bf5
#
_cell.length_a   1.000
_cell.length_b   1.000
_cell.length_c   1.000
_cell.angle_alpha   90.00
_cell.angle_beta   90.00
_cell.angle_gamma   90.00
#
_symmetry.space_group_name_H-M   'P 1'
#
loop_
_entity.id
_entity.type
_entity.pdbx_description
1 polymer ?
#
loop_
_entity_poly.entity_id
_entity_poly.type
_entity_poly.pdbx_seq_one_letter_code
_entity_poly.pdbx_strand_id
1 'polypeptide(L)'
;MTTPAEKFAAAKVRNQFKETTAFVQSFDFEFDPFQVAACHAVEEGSGVLVAAPTGAGKTVVGEFAAHLALKLGKKCFYTTPIKALSNQKYSEFVAMFGEERVGLLTGDTSINGDADVLVMTTEVLRNMLYAGSNTLTNLGYVVMDEVHYLADKFRGAVWEEVLIHLMESVQVISLSATVSNAEEFGEWLGEVRGNTQVIVSEIRPIPLYQHVLIGNRLLDLFEKPGQINPEILQREREAVRKAAISRHRRGRFNEAQDRLSRADIIEKLAHQNLLPAITFIFSRVGCDAAVKQCLHAGLRLTSTQEREEIRATALKYTQNIAEEDLEVLGFDDWLTALERGIAAHHAGLLPSFKSAVEELFQKGLIKAVFATETLALGINMPARTVVLEKLIKYNGESHVPITPGEYTQLTGRAGRRGIDIEGNAVIQWSPTVDSASAAGLASTRTYPLRSSFAPTYNMSINLIARFGRERARRSLESSFAQFQADRAVVGLSRQIAKNESAIEELLSQAVCHLGDFLEYAGIRREIKEVETLLSKRDHKKTFDNRQRTRLEGDLSDLRKGLRNHSCHACAQREDHSRFAEKAGRLNRENEGLRTRVQSRTHVIAKTFDQICQVLTHLEYIEGEKPTSQGKILTKIYAESDLLLTEAIRRGILDDLNAPELLSVVSTMIFESRNADNVAPKMPSPRVSSALSDVISIWAELEELETQYGVKTQRAPDAGFCWVSYRWANGNSLQNVLKGTDMSVGDFVRSTKQLADLLNQIAAASEKLRPVCKDAVKRIDRGVVAFLMGDL
;
A
#
# COMPACT_ATOMS: atom_id res chain seq x y z
N MET A 1 -44.10 -18.32 10.38
CA MET A 1 -45.15 -17.25 10.30
C MET A 1 -44.74 -16.13 11.23
N THR A 2 -44.49 -14.91 10.70
CA THR A 2 -44.15 -13.72 11.51
C THR A 2 -45.31 -13.30 12.40
N THR A 3 -45.04 -13.06 13.67
CA THR A 3 -46.04 -12.60 14.67
C THR A 3 -46.56 -11.18 14.32
N PRO A 4 -47.77 -10.78 14.80
CA PRO A 4 -48.26 -9.42 14.63
C PRO A 4 -47.30 -8.35 15.16
N ALA A 5 -46.60 -8.62 16.25
CA ALA A 5 -45.59 -7.72 16.83
C ALA A 5 -44.37 -7.55 15.90
N GLU A 6 -43.88 -8.61 15.27
CA GLU A 6 -42.80 -8.57 14.30
C GLU A 6 -43.21 -7.81 13.02
N LYS A 7 -44.47 -8.00 12.55
CA LYS A 7 -45.01 -7.22 11.42
C LYS A 7 -45.10 -5.74 11.73
N PHE A 8 -45.53 -5.37 12.94
CA PHE A 8 -45.60 -3.98 13.37
C PHE A 8 -44.20 -3.37 13.51
N ALA A 9 -43.25 -4.08 14.10
CA ALA A 9 -41.86 -3.63 14.21
C ALA A 9 -41.25 -3.43 12.81
N ALA A 10 -41.43 -4.37 11.89
CA ALA A 10 -40.96 -4.25 10.52
C ALA A 10 -41.62 -3.09 9.75
N ALA A 11 -42.92 -2.83 9.97
CA ALA A 11 -43.60 -1.67 9.39
C ALA A 11 -43.10 -0.34 9.96
N LYS A 12 -42.79 -0.28 11.26
CA LYS A 12 -42.18 0.88 11.91
C LYS A 12 -40.80 1.18 11.31
N VAL A 13 -39.94 0.18 11.17
CA VAL A 13 -38.61 0.32 10.55
C VAL A 13 -38.75 0.79 9.09
N ARG A 14 -39.62 0.20 8.30
CA ARG A 14 -39.89 0.63 6.91
C ARG A 14 -40.36 2.09 6.80
N ASN A 15 -41.16 2.56 7.74
CA ASN A 15 -41.62 3.96 7.77
C ASN A 15 -40.53 4.93 8.23
N GLN A 16 -39.59 4.48 9.07
CA GLN A 16 -38.43 5.26 9.52
C GLN A 16 -37.36 5.37 8.43
N PHE A 17 -37.05 4.28 7.72
CA PHE A 17 -36.01 4.18 6.69
C PHE A 17 -36.63 3.96 5.30
N LYS A 18 -37.33 5.00 4.78
CA LYS A 18 -38.07 4.92 3.52
C LYS A 18 -37.13 4.78 2.32
N GLU A 19 -36.01 5.50 2.30
CA GLU A 19 -35.07 5.49 1.19
C GLU A 19 -34.29 4.17 1.16
N THR A 20 -33.83 3.68 2.30
CA THR A 20 -33.22 2.35 2.39
C THR A 20 -34.19 1.26 1.92
N THR A 21 -35.46 1.33 2.38
CA THR A 21 -36.46 0.34 1.97
C THR A 21 -36.71 0.36 0.47
N ALA A 22 -36.84 1.54 -0.12
CA ALA A 22 -37.05 1.69 -1.57
C ALA A 22 -35.83 1.18 -2.36
N PHE A 23 -34.62 1.52 -1.89
CA PHE A 23 -33.37 1.10 -2.52
C PHE A 23 -33.20 -0.41 -2.49
N VAL A 24 -33.42 -1.06 -1.33
CA VAL A 24 -33.35 -2.53 -1.20
C VAL A 24 -34.34 -3.23 -2.14
N GLN A 25 -35.53 -2.68 -2.31
CA GLN A 25 -36.58 -3.24 -3.22
C GLN A 25 -36.23 -3.12 -4.70
N SER A 26 -35.26 -2.28 -5.07
CA SER A 26 -34.81 -2.16 -6.47
C SER A 26 -33.83 -3.24 -6.92
N PHE A 27 -33.40 -4.13 -6.00
CA PHE A 27 -32.48 -5.20 -6.29
C PHE A 27 -33.16 -6.57 -6.24
N ASP A 28 -32.73 -7.49 -7.10
CA ASP A 28 -33.25 -8.85 -7.21
C ASP A 28 -32.65 -9.81 -6.15
N PHE A 29 -31.86 -9.33 -5.20
CA PHE A 29 -31.24 -10.11 -4.14
C PHE A 29 -31.44 -9.48 -2.76
N GLU A 30 -31.42 -10.32 -1.72
CA GLU A 30 -31.55 -9.86 -0.34
C GLU A 30 -30.24 -9.24 0.16
N PHE A 31 -30.34 -8.12 0.87
CA PHE A 31 -29.20 -7.49 1.52
C PHE A 31 -28.82 -8.20 2.79
N ASP A 32 -27.51 -8.29 3.04
CA ASP A 32 -26.99 -8.79 4.29
C ASP A 32 -27.30 -7.80 5.45
N PRO A 33 -27.43 -8.28 6.69
CA PRO A 33 -27.78 -7.41 7.84
C PRO A 33 -26.84 -6.20 8.00
N PHE A 34 -25.53 -6.35 7.72
CA PHE A 34 -24.58 -5.25 7.82
C PHE A 34 -24.80 -4.19 6.74
N GLN A 35 -25.25 -4.59 5.54
CA GLN A 35 -25.57 -3.67 4.45
C GLN A 35 -26.80 -2.82 4.82
N VAL A 36 -27.85 -3.46 5.33
CA VAL A 36 -29.06 -2.76 5.78
C VAL A 36 -28.74 -1.79 6.94
N ALA A 37 -27.96 -2.26 7.93
CA ALA A 37 -27.55 -1.42 9.06
C ALA A 37 -26.74 -0.19 8.61
N ALA A 38 -25.82 -0.38 7.63
CA ALA A 38 -25.03 0.71 7.09
C ALA A 38 -25.89 1.71 6.29
N CYS A 39 -26.83 1.24 5.46
CA CYS A 39 -27.77 2.12 4.76
C CYS A 39 -28.65 2.92 5.73
N HIS A 40 -29.16 2.30 6.80
CA HIS A 40 -29.89 3.01 7.86
C HIS A 40 -29.07 4.12 8.49
N ALA A 41 -27.81 3.84 8.87
CA ALA A 41 -26.92 4.84 9.45
C ALA A 41 -26.66 6.02 8.47
N VAL A 42 -26.49 5.72 7.19
CA VAL A 42 -26.32 6.74 6.14
C VAL A 42 -27.59 7.58 6.00
N GLU A 43 -28.78 6.97 5.99
CA GLU A 43 -30.07 7.68 5.91
C GLU A 43 -30.34 8.56 7.14
N GLU A 44 -29.87 8.16 8.32
CA GLU A 44 -29.93 8.95 9.56
C GLU A 44 -28.93 10.13 9.59
N GLY A 45 -28.06 10.25 8.57
CA GLY A 45 -27.09 11.33 8.50
C GLY A 45 -25.77 11.03 9.23
N SER A 46 -25.53 9.80 9.68
CA SER A 46 -24.28 9.38 10.28
C SER A 46 -23.24 9.01 9.22
N GLY A 47 -21.97 9.37 9.44
CA GLY A 47 -20.88 8.73 8.74
C GLY A 47 -20.83 7.23 9.05
N VAL A 48 -20.27 6.42 8.17
CA VAL A 48 -20.14 4.98 8.41
C VAL A 48 -18.74 4.47 8.07
N LEU A 49 -18.25 3.56 8.90
CA LEU A 49 -17.12 2.68 8.58
C LEU A 49 -17.66 1.25 8.45
N VAL A 50 -17.63 0.71 7.24
CA VAL A 50 -18.02 -0.68 6.97
C VAL A 50 -16.76 -1.52 6.81
N ALA A 51 -16.48 -2.39 7.76
CA ALA A 51 -15.37 -3.35 7.71
C ALA A 51 -15.94 -4.76 7.48
N ALA A 52 -15.79 -5.28 6.24
CA ALA A 52 -16.31 -6.58 5.88
C ALA A 52 -15.40 -7.30 4.87
N PRO A 53 -15.46 -8.65 4.75
CA PRO A 53 -14.60 -9.39 3.83
C PRO A 53 -14.73 -8.91 2.38
N THR A 54 -13.66 -9.15 1.60
CA THR A 54 -13.72 -8.93 0.15
C THR A 54 -14.80 -9.84 -0.46
N GLY A 55 -15.60 -9.29 -1.37
CA GLY A 55 -16.74 -10.00 -1.96
C GLY A 55 -18.01 -10.04 -1.12
N ALA A 56 -18.04 -9.41 0.07
CA ALA A 56 -19.26 -9.32 0.88
C ALA A 56 -20.30 -8.31 0.33
N GLY A 57 -19.98 -7.54 -0.70
CA GLY A 57 -20.91 -6.58 -1.29
C GLY A 57 -20.98 -5.24 -0.54
N LYS A 58 -19.86 -4.77 0.05
CA LYS A 58 -19.78 -3.46 0.72
C LYS A 58 -20.16 -2.29 -0.19
N THR A 59 -19.92 -2.41 -1.46
CA THR A 59 -20.14 -1.39 -2.50
C THR A 59 -21.57 -0.87 -2.53
N VAL A 60 -22.55 -1.74 -2.22
CA VAL A 60 -23.98 -1.38 -2.12
C VAL A 60 -24.22 -0.19 -1.18
N VAL A 61 -23.44 -0.06 -0.12
CA VAL A 61 -23.56 1.09 0.82
C VAL A 61 -23.11 2.39 0.15
N GLY A 62 -22.07 2.34 -0.67
CA GLY A 62 -21.62 3.49 -1.47
C GLY A 62 -22.61 3.83 -2.61
N GLU A 63 -23.23 2.82 -3.21
CA GLU A 63 -24.28 2.98 -4.21
C GLU A 63 -25.53 3.62 -3.59
N PHE A 64 -25.88 3.24 -2.36
CA PHE A 64 -26.94 3.88 -1.59
C PHE A 64 -26.64 5.35 -1.29
N ALA A 65 -25.41 5.67 -0.93
CA ALA A 65 -25.03 7.06 -0.69
C ALA A 65 -25.16 7.93 -1.96
N ALA A 66 -24.78 7.39 -3.13
CA ALA A 66 -24.99 8.06 -4.41
C ALA A 66 -26.49 8.23 -4.74
N HIS A 67 -27.29 7.19 -4.52
CA HIS A 67 -28.74 7.24 -4.66
C HIS A 67 -29.37 8.33 -3.78
N LEU A 68 -28.98 8.39 -2.50
CA LEU A 68 -29.51 9.36 -1.56
C LEU A 68 -29.07 10.79 -1.90
N ALA A 69 -27.82 10.97 -2.36
CA ALA A 69 -27.32 12.25 -2.85
C ALA A 69 -28.17 12.80 -4.00
N LEU A 70 -28.43 11.98 -5.01
CA LEU A 70 -29.27 12.35 -6.15
C LEU A 70 -30.70 12.72 -5.73
N LYS A 71 -31.25 11.98 -4.78
CA LYS A 71 -32.59 12.28 -4.23
C LYS A 71 -32.65 13.63 -3.51
N LEU A 72 -31.58 14.00 -2.83
CA LEU A 72 -31.48 15.24 -2.06
C LEU A 72 -30.95 16.43 -2.88
N GLY A 73 -30.69 16.24 -4.18
CA GLY A 73 -30.09 17.25 -5.06
C GLY A 73 -28.67 17.66 -4.64
N LYS A 74 -27.90 16.74 -4.04
CA LYS A 74 -26.51 16.92 -3.63
C LYS A 74 -25.58 16.13 -4.53
N LYS A 75 -24.29 16.49 -4.50
CA LYS A 75 -23.24 15.72 -5.18
C LYS A 75 -22.71 14.58 -4.29
N CYS A 76 -22.36 13.46 -4.93
CA CYS A 76 -21.67 12.34 -4.32
C CYS A 76 -20.35 12.06 -5.05
N PHE A 77 -19.22 12.03 -4.32
CA PHE A 77 -17.94 11.65 -4.88
C PHE A 77 -17.59 10.25 -4.39
N TYR A 78 -17.38 9.34 -5.34
CA TYR A 78 -16.95 7.97 -5.08
C TYR A 78 -15.47 7.84 -5.38
N THR A 79 -14.64 7.68 -4.34
CA THR A 79 -13.21 7.61 -4.50
C THR A 79 -12.68 6.18 -4.43
N THR A 80 -11.68 5.88 -5.24
CA THR A 80 -11.03 4.57 -5.30
C THR A 80 -9.51 4.70 -5.27
N PRO A 81 -8.77 3.64 -4.85
CA PRO A 81 -7.31 3.69 -4.76
C PRO A 81 -6.59 3.68 -6.12
N ILE A 82 -7.24 3.19 -7.18
CA ILE A 82 -6.60 2.99 -8.48
C ILE A 82 -7.55 3.30 -9.63
N LYS A 83 -7.01 3.80 -10.73
CA LYS A 83 -7.77 4.15 -11.94
C LYS A 83 -8.64 3.01 -12.48
N ALA A 84 -8.12 1.77 -12.51
CA ALA A 84 -8.89 0.62 -13.03
C ALA A 84 -10.21 0.40 -12.26
N LEU A 85 -10.18 0.58 -10.94
CA LEU A 85 -11.37 0.49 -10.11
C LEU A 85 -12.32 1.68 -10.34
N SER A 86 -11.77 2.89 -10.56
CA SER A 86 -12.59 4.05 -10.93
C SER A 86 -13.33 3.82 -12.25
N ASN A 87 -12.66 3.30 -13.27
CA ASN A 87 -13.28 3.02 -14.57
C ASN A 87 -14.39 1.97 -14.44
N GLN A 88 -14.12 0.87 -13.70
CA GLN A 88 -15.13 -0.15 -13.46
C GLN A 88 -16.36 0.43 -12.76
N LYS A 89 -16.13 1.20 -11.68
CA LYS A 89 -17.21 1.79 -10.89
C LYS A 89 -18.00 2.85 -11.68
N TYR A 90 -17.32 3.60 -12.53
CA TYR A 90 -17.96 4.52 -13.48
C TYR A 90 -18.96 3.78 -14.40
N SER A 91 -18.53 2.67 -15.00
CA SER A 91 -19.40 1.88 -15.88
C SER A 91 -20.60 1.29 -15.11
N GLU A 92 -20.41 0.82 -13.89
CA GLU A 92 -21.48 0.33 -13.01
C GLU A 92 -22.48 1.44 -12.68
N PHE A 93 -22.00 2.64 -12.35
CA PHE A 93 -22.85 3.80 -12.01
C PHE A 93 -23.57 4.37 -13.23
N VAL A 94 -22.94 4.39 -14.40
CA VAL A 94 -23.62 4.78 -15.66
C VAL A 94 -24.78 3.83 -15.95
N ALA A 95 -24.61 2.53 -15.76
CA ALA A 95 -25.71 1.56 -15.92
C ALA A 95 -26.83 1.77 -14.90
N MET A 96 -26.52 2.25 -13.69
CA MET A 96 -27.50 2.44 -12.61
C MET A 96 -28.20 3.81 -12.66
N PHE A 97 -27.47 4.88 -12.94
CA PHE A 97 -27.95 6.26 -12.80
C PHE A 97 -28.08 7.03 -14.14
N GLY A 98 -27.54 6.48 -15.22
CA GLY A 98 -27.47 7.11 -16.55
C GLY A 98 -26.20 7.96 -16.75
N GLU A 99 -25.77 8.05 -18.00
CA GLU A 99 -24.52 8.72 -18.42
C GLU A 99 -24.53 10.24 -18.11
N GLU A 100 -25.68 10.89 -18.18
CA GLU A 100 -25.80 12.33 -17.91
C GLU A 100 -25.49 12.70 -16.45
N ARG A 101 -25.71 11.78 -15.50
CA ARG A 101 -25.56 12.03 -14.05
C ARG A 101 -24.24 11.57 -13.48
N VAL A 102 -23.48 10.80 -14.25
CA VAL A 102 -22.24 10.18 -13.77
C VAL A 102 -21.05 10.75 -14.53
N GLY A 103 -20.00 11.04 -13.80
CA GLY A 103 -18.73 11.50 -14.37
C GLY A 103 -17.54 10.68 -13.83
N LEU A 104 -16.41 10.77 -14.55
CA LEU A 104 -15.16 10.11 -14.21
C LEU A 104 -14.03 11.13 -14.20
N LEU A 105 -13.30 11.21 -13.09
CA LEU A 105 -12.11 12.05 -12.95
C LEU A 105 -10.94 11.22 -12.48
N THR A 106 -9.94 11.05 -13.33
CA THR A 106 -8.66 10.42 -12.98
C THR A 106 -7.50 11.34 -13.42
N GLY A 107 -6.26 10.98 -13.12
CA GLY A 107 -5.11 11.83 -13.48
C GLY A 107 -4.99 12.14 -14.98
N ASP A 108 -5.54 11.30 -15.83
CA ASP A 108 -5.44 11.38 -17.29
C ASP A 108 -6.78 11.33 -18.04
N THR A 109 -7.90 11.25 -17.33
CA THR A 109 -9.24 11.13 -17.92
C THR A 109 -10.22 12.05 -17.20
N SER A 110 -11.01 12.82 -17.96
CA SER A 110 -12.07 13.66 -17.45
C SER A 110 -13.30 13.51 -18.34
N ILE A 111 -14.34 12.86 -17.81
CA ILE A 111 -15.63 12.66 -18.46
C ILE A 111 -16.70 13.28 -17.56
N ASN A 112 -17.52 14.19 -18.08
CA ASN A 112 -18.60 14.84 -17.35
C ASN A 112 -18.19 15.33 -15.94
N GLY A 113 -17.14 16.18 -15.88
CA GLY A 113 -16.47 16.59 -14.63
C GLY A 113 -17.33 17.38 -13.64
N ASP A 114 -18.54 17.80 -14.00
CA ASP A 114 -19.50 18.50 -13.15
C ASP A 114 -20.72 17.65 -12.76
N ALA A 115 -20.74 16.38 -13.11
CA ALA A 115 -21.83 15.46 -12.79
C ALA A 115 -22.17 15.42 -11.29
N ASP A 116 -23.41 15.02 -10.99
CA ASP A 116 -23.87 14.86 -9.61
C ASP A 116 -23.17 13.71 -8.88
N VAL A 117 -22.86 12.64 -9.60
CA VAL A 117 -22.07 11.50 -9.09
C VAL A 117 -20.72 11.46 -9.82
N LEU A 118 -19.65 11.73 -9.11
CA LEU A 118 -18.30 11.71 -9.67
C LEU A 118 -17.51 10.52 -9.12
N VAL A 119 -17.08 9.64 -10.01
CA VAL A 119 -16.11 8.59 -9.67
C VAL A 119 -14.70 9.11 -9.93
N MET A 120 -13.81 8.95 -8.96
CA MET A 120 -12.47 9.49 -9.08
C MET A 120 -11.43 8.71 -8.27
N THR A 121 -10.15 8.94 -8.53
CA THR A 121 -9.13 8.46 -7.61
C THR A 121 -9.04 9.40 -6.41
N THR A 122 -8.61 8.86 -5.26
CA THR A 122 -8.51 9.63 -4.00
C THR A 122 -7.55 10.81 -4.13
N GLU A 123 -6.49 10.68 -4.93
CA GLU A 123 -5.55 11.76 -5.22
C GLU A 123 -6.20 12.94 -5.94
N VAL A 124 -7.15 12.68 -6.84
CA VAL A 124 -7.89 13.75 -7.54
C VAL A 124 -8.72 14.54 -6.54
N LEU A 125 -9.45 13.87 -5.64
CA LEU A 125 -10.22 14.56 -4.61
C LEU A 125 -9.32 15.42 -3.70
N ARG A 126 -8.16 14.88 -3.25
CA ARG A 126 -7.19 15.66 -2.49
C ARG A 126 -6.76 16.92 -3.23
N ASN A 127 -6.41 16.81 -4.52
CA ASN A 127 -5.98 17.94 -5.32
C ASN A 127 -7.09 18.98 -5.49
N MET A 128 -8.35 18.54 -5.67
CA MET A 128 -9.50 19.44 -5.71
C MET A 128 -9.73 20.17 -4.38
N LEU A 129 -9.52 19.48 -3.24
CA LEU A 129 -9.59 20.09 -1.92
C LEU A 129 -8.51 21.18 -1.76
N TYR A 130 -7.28 20.92 -2.18
CA TYR A 130 -6.19 21.90 -2.12
C TYR A 130 -6.41 23.08 -3.07
N ALA A 131 -6.92 22.83 -4.28
CA ALA A 131 -7.22 23.86 -5.25
C ALA A 131 -8.47 24.69 -4.89
N GLY A 132 -9.30 24.25 -3.96
CA GLY A 132 -10.59 24.89 -3.66
C GLY A 132 -11.54 24.85 -4.85
N SER A 133 -11.61 23.70 -5.55
CA SER A 133 -12.38 23.55 -6.78
C SER A 133 -13.86 23.89 -6.60
N ASN A 134 -14.42 24.58 -7.57
CA ASN A 134 -15.86 24.89 -7.61
C ASN A 134 -16.73 23.62 -7.67
N THR A 135 -16.19 22.52 -8.18
CA THR A 135 -16.89 21.21 -8.25
C THR A 135 -17.27 20.67 -6.87
N LEU A 136 -16.56 21.12 -5.80
CA LEU A 136 -16.89 20.79 -4.40
C LEU A 136 -18.18 21.48 -3.90
N THR A 137 -18.72 22.42 -4.67
CA THR A 137 -19.98 23.10 -4.32
C THR A 137 -21.10 22.07 -4.29
N ASN A 138 -21.93 22.10 -3.24
CA ASN A 138 -23.04 21.20 -3.01
C ASN A 138 -22.64 19.72 -2.79
N LEU A 139 -21.37 19.45 -2.46
CA LEU A 139 -20.92 18.11 -2.09
C LEU A 139 -21.58 17.70 -0.77
N GLY A 140 -22.32 16.60 -0.79
CA GLY A 140 -23.01 16.06 0.38
C GLY A 140 -22.42 14.75 0.89
N TYR A 141 -21.88 13.95 0.00
CA TYR A 141 -21.41 12.61 0.29
C TYR A 141 -20.06 12.31 -0.34
N VAL A 142 -19.20 11.66 0.42
CA VAL A 142 -17.94 11.09 -0.09
C VAL A 142 -17.84 9.63 0.32
N VAL A 143 -17.73 8.76 -0.67
CA VAL A 143 -17.45 7.35 -0.48
C VAL A 143 -15.93 7.14 -0.62
N MET A 144 -15.32 6.65 0.45
CA MET A 144 -13.91 6.27 0.50
C MET A 144 -13.83 4.75 0.34
N ASP A 145 -13.72 4.28 -0.89
CA ASP A 145 -13.62 2.84 -1.12
C ASP A 145 -12.21 2.33 -0.83
N GLU A 146 -12.14 1.08 -0.35
CA GLU A 146 -10.90 0.41 0.04
C GLU A 146 -10.04 1.26 1.01
N VAL A 147 -10.67 1.88 2.02
CA VAL A 147 -9.99 2.82 2.94
C VAL A 147 -8.79 2.20 3.66
N HIS A 148 -8.67 0.88 3.72
CA HIS A 148 -7.50 0.20 4.28
C HIS A 148 -6.19 0.45 3.48
N TYR A 149 -6.27 1.02 2.27
CA TYR A 149 -5.12 1.57 1.55
C TYR A 149 -4.41 2.72 2.26
N LEU A 150 -5.01 3.29 3.29
CA LEU A 150 -4.36 4.21 4.21
C LEU A 150 -3.05 3.62 4.79
N ALA A 151 -2.92 2.30 4.87
CA ALA A 151 -1.70 1.60 5.26
C ALA A 151 -0.65 1.49 4.14
N ASP A 152 -0.96 1.86 2.89
CA ASP A 152 0.00 1.82 1.79
C ASP A 152 1.14 2.83 2.01
N LYS A 153 2.38 2.35 1.90
CA LYS A 153 3.60 3.12 2.20
C LYS A 153 3.75 4.39 1.34
N PHE A 154 3.24 4.36 0.09
CA PHE A 154 3.45 5.42 -0.89
C PHE A 154 2.24 6.33 -1.05
N ARG A 155 1.04 5.77 -0.91
CA ARG A 155 -0.22 6.49 -1.20
C ARG A 155 -1.11 6.70 0.01
N GLY A 156 -0.86 5.99 1.11
CA GLY A 156 -1.76 5.97 2.26
C GLY A 156 -2.05 7.34 2.86
N ALA A 157 -1.08 8.24 2.86
CA ALA A 157 -1.23 9.61 3.36
C ALA A 157 -2.42 10.35 2.74
N VAL A 158 -2.71 10.11 1.46
CA VAL A 158 -3.76 10.80 0.70
C VAL A 158 -5.15 10.58 1.32
N TRP A 159 -5.42 9.39 1.87
CA TRP A 159 -6.70 9.08 2.53
C TRP A 159 -6.91 9.92 3.78
N GLU A 160 -5.88 10.06 4.61
CA GLU A 160 -5.96 10.88 5.81
C GLU A 160 -6.08 12.36 5.45
N GLU A 161 -5.32 12.84 4.45
CA GLU A 161 -5.44 14.21 3.96
C GLU A 161 -6.87 14.54 3.53
N VAL A 162 -7.51 13.66 2.77
CA VAL A 162 -8.90 13.85 2.33
C VAL A 162 -9.84 13.88 3.54
N LEU A 163 -9.74 12.89 4.45
CA LEU A 163 -10.61 12.79 5.62
C LEU A 163 -10.50 13.98 6.56
N ILE A 164 -9.29 14.52 6.75
CA ILE A 164 -9.05 15.67 7.61
C ILE A 164 -9.54 16.98 6.98
N HIS A 165 -9.42 17.13 5.65
CA HIS A 165 -9.66 18.42 4.98
C HIS A 165 -11.02 18.55 4.32
N LEU A 166 -11.82 17.48 4.25
CA LEU A 166 -13.23 17.55 3.82
C LEU A 166 -14.04 18.49 4.75
N MET A 167 -14.99 19.21 4.18
CA MET A 167 -15.92 20.02 4.96
C MET A 167 -16.70 19.15 5.96
N GLU A 168 -16.93 19.65 7.16
CA GLU A 168 -17.64 18.91 8.22
C GLU A 168 -19.06 18.51 7.82
N SER A 169 -19.71 19.29 6.94
CA SER A 169 -21.05 19.02 6.42
C SER A 169 -21.13 17.83 5.46
N VAL A 170 -19.98 17.32 4.98
CA VAL A 170 -19.93 16.20 4.04
C VAL A 170 -19.96 14.88 4.83
N GLN A 171 -20.94 14.06 4.53
CA GLN A 171 -21.06 12.73 5.13
C GLN A 171 -20.09 11.77 4.46
N VAL A 172 -19.31 11.02 5.27
CA VAL A 172 -18.25 10.11 4.79
C VAL A 172 -18.68 8.66 4.96
N ILE A 173 -18.59 7.90 3.88
CA ILE A 173 -18.85 6.47 3.82
C ILE A 173 -17.52 5.74 3.55
N SER A 174 -16.93 5.15 4.58
CA SER A 174 -15.66 4.45 4.51
C SER A 174 -15.89 2.94 4.35
N LEU A 175 -15.43 2.37 3.23
CA LEU A 175 -15.54 0.94 2.95
C LEU A 175 -14.17 0.29 3.08
N SER A 176 -14.05 -0.76 3.90
CA SER A 176 -12.79 -1.42 4.23
C SER A 176 -12.89 -2.93 4.11
N ALA A 177 -11.77 -3.59 3.84
CA ALA A 177 -11.61 -5.00 4.15
C ALA A 177 -11.67 -5.22 5.69
N THR A 178 -11.74 -6.48 6.13
CA THR A 178 -11.70 -6.79 7.57
C THR A 178 -10.35 -6.43 8.17
N VAL A 179 -10.35 -5.49 9.10
CA VAL A 179 -9.18 -5.05 9.86
C VAL A 179 -9.40 -5.33 11.34
N SER A 180 -8.33 -5.67 12.08
CA SER A 180 -8.44 -6.07 13.49
C SER A 180 -8.69 -4.89 14.44
N ASN A 181 -8.45 -3.67 13.99
CA ASN A 181 -8.61 -2.44 14.74
C ASN A 181 -9.63 -1.48 14.10
N ALA A 182 -10.72 -2.04 13.53
CA ALA A 182 -11.79 -1.23 12.94
C ALA A 182 -12.41 -0.24 13.94
N GLU A 183 -12.54 -0.63 15.20
CA GLU A 183 -13.03 0.24 16.28
C GLU A 183 -12.10 1.41 16.53
N GLU A 184 -10.77 1.17 16.61
CA GLU A 184 -9.77 2.24 16.76
C GLU A 184 -9.82 3.24 15.60
N PHE A 185 -9.96 2.74 14.37
CA PHE A 185 -10.09 3.60 13.20
C PHE A 185 -11.43 4.36 13.20
N GLY A 186 -12.50 3.72 13.65
CA GLY A 186 -13.81 4.35 13.80
C GLY A 186 -13.84 5.42 14.88
N GLU A 187 -13.15 5.22 16.01
CA GLU A 187 -12.97 6.24 17.06
C GLU A 187 -12.28 7.48 16.48
N TRP A 188 -11.19 7.29 15.74
CA TRP A 188 -10.52 8.39 15.06
C TRP A 188 -11.42 9.11 14.04
N LEU A 189 -12.17 8.36 13.21
CA LEU A 189 -13.15 8.97 12.31
C LEU A 189 -14.21 9.77 13.06
N GLY A 190 -14.65 9.28 14.23
CA GLY A 190 -15.56 10.00 15.12
C GLY A 190 -14.97 11.31 15.64
N GLU A 191 -13.68 11.35 15.98
CA GLU A 191 -13.01 12.58 16.40
C GLU A 191 -12.86 13.60 15.26
N VAL A 192 -12.54 13.13 14.05
CA VAL A 192 -12.26 14.01 12.90
C VAL A 192 -13.53 14.41 12.14
N ARG A 193 -14.52 13.52 12.05
CA ARG A 193 -15.73 13.69 11.22
C ARG A 193 -17.03 13.78 12.01
N GLY A 194 -16.98 13.62 13.32
CA GLY A 194 -18.16 13.58 14.16
C GLY A 194 -18.86 12.23 14.15
N ASN A 195 -20.19 12.22 14.19
CA ASN A 195 -20.98 10.99 14.33
C ASN A 195 -20.68 9.96 13.23
N THR A 196 -19.90 8.93 13.58
CA THR A 196 -19.52 7.83 12.66
C THR A 196 -19.88 6.50 13.30
N GLN A 197 -20.68 5.69 12.62
CA GLN A 197 -21.01 4.33 13.07
C GLN A 197 -20.05 3.31 12.48
N VAL A 198 -19.53 2.41 13.31
CA VAL A 198 -18.64 1.32 12.93
C VAL A 198 -19.47 0.05 12.77
N ILE A 199 -19.47 -0.52 11.58
CA ILE A 199 -20.22 -1.72 11.24
C ILE A 199 -19.25 -2.78 10.75
N VAL A 200 -19.08 -3.82 11.56
CA VAL A 200 -18.13 -4.91 11.29
C VAL A 200 -18.91 -6.18 10.95
N SER A 201 -18.50 -6.84 9.89
CA SER A 201 -18.97 -8.17 9.54
C SER A 201 -17.77 -9.07 9.24
N GLU A 202 -17.70 -10.20 9.91
CA GLU A 202 -16.68 -11.22 9.66
C GLU A 202 -17.22 -12.37 8.79
N ILE A 203 -18.51 -12.31 8.46
CA ILE A 203 -19.19 -13.37 7.70
C ILE A 203 -18.77 -13.26 6.24
N ARG A 204 -18.13 -14.30 5.74
CA ARG A 204 -17.83 -14.44 4.32
C ARG A 204 -19.02 -15.09 3.61
N PRO A 205 -19.60 -14.47 2.57
CA PRO A 205 -20.77 -15.02 1.88
C PRO A 205 -20.54 -16.42 1.28
N ILE A 206 -19.32 -16.62 0.74
CA ILE A 206 -18.90 -17.91 0.16
C ILE A 206 -17.81 -18.51 1.06
N PRO A 207 -18.01 -19.68 1.67
CA PRO A 207 -17.00 -20.35 2.47
C PRO A 207 -15.69 -20.56 1.70
N LEU A 208 -14.54 -20.39 2.35
CA LEU A 208 -13.22 -20.57 1.76
C LEU A 208 -12.54 -21.80 2.34
N TYR A 209 -12.28 -22.77 1.49
CA TYR A 209 -11.51 -23.96 1.83
C TYR A 209 -10.03 -23.75 1.50
N GLN A 210 -9.18 -24.18 2.41
CA GLN A 210 -7.72 -24.02 2.31
C GLN A 210 -7.09 -25.38 1.97
N HIS A 211 -6.28 -25.41 0.94
CA HIS A 211 -5.64 -26.65 0.46
C HIS A 211 -4.13 -26.45 0.28
N VAL A 212 -3.38 -27.52 0.37
CA VAL A 212 -1.98 -27.60 0.01
C VAL A 212 -1.80 -28.60 -1.13
N LEU A 213 -1.14 -28.17 -2.19
CA LEU A 213 -0.72 -29.04 -3.28
C LEU A 213 0.70 -29.50 -3.03
N ILE A 214 0.86 -30.77 -2.63
CA ILE A 214 2.16 -31.39 -2.36
C ILE A 214 2.37 -32.62 -3.26
N GLY A 215 3.45 -32.57 -4.09
CA GLY A 215 3.59 -33.53 -5.17
C GLY A 215 2.35 -33.49 -6.09
N ASN A 216 1.75 -34.62 -6.36
CA ASN A 216 0.52 -34.73 -7.17
C ASN A 216 -0.76 -34.88 -6.32
N ARG A 217 -0.78 -34.41 -5.07
CA ARG A 217 -1.98 -34.47 -4.21
C ARG A 217 -2.40 -33.09 -3.74
N LEU A 218 -3.69 -32.84 -3.90
CA LEU A 218 -4.39 -31.69 -3.29
C LEU A 218 -4.99 -32.20 -1.98
N LEU A 219 -4.56 -31.64 -0.85
CA LEU A 219 -4.96 -32.02 0.51
C LEU A 219 -5.52 -30.80 1.23
N ASP A 220 -6.55 -31.01 2.06
CA ASP A 220 -7.06 -29.96 2.92
C ASP A 220 -5.99 -29.54 3.93
N LEU A 221 -5.74 -28.24 4.07
CA LEU A 221 -4.73 -27.70 4.99
C LEU A 221 -5.05 -28.05 6.45
N PHE A 222 -6.34 -28.05 6.81
CA PHE A 222 -6.81 -28.33 8.15
C PHE A 222 -7.67 -29.59 8.20
N GLU A 223 -7.40 -30.50 9.15
CA GLU A 223 -8.28 -31.62 9.48
C GLU A 223 -9.45 -31.12 10.35
N LYS A 224 -9.15 -30.22 11.31
CA LYS A 224 -10.10 -29.51 12.17
C LYS A 224 -9.69 -28.05 12.26
N PRO A 225 -10.58 -27.14 12.61
CA PRO A 225 -10.24 -25.72 12.74
C PRO A 225 -8.95 -25.52 13.55
N GLY A 226 -7.92 -24.93 12.92
CA GLY A 226 -6.62 -24.65 13.53
C GLY A 226 -5.65 -25.86 13.65
N GLN A 227 -6.06 -27.06 13.27
CA GLN A 227 -5.20 -28.26 13.31
C GLN A 227 -4.76 -28.65 11.89
N ILE A 228 -3.47 -28.54 11.60
CA ILE A 228 -2.90 -28.93 10.30
C ILE A 228 -3.13 -30.42 10.06
N ASN A 229 -3.52 -30.77 8.83
CA ASN A 229 -3.72 -32.12 8.38
C ASN A 229 -2.43 -32.98 8.55
N PRO A 230 -2.45 -34.07 9.33
CA PRO A 230 -1.28 -34.90 9.59
C PRO A 230 -0.64 -35.51 8.32
N GLU A 231 -1.44 -35.79 7.29
CA GLU A 231 -0.91 -36.29 6.01
C GLU A 231 0.01 -35.28 5.34
N ILE A 232 -0.27 -33.95 5.43
CA ILE A 232 0.62 -32.91 4.92
C ILE A 232 1.96 -32.97 5.63
N LEU A 233 1.96 -33.01 6.97
CA LEU A 233 3.19 -33.06 7.77
C LEU A 233 4.06 -34.29 7.47
N GLN A 234 3.42 -35.44 7.24
CA GLN A 234 4.13 -36.65 6.84
C GLN A 234 4.79 -36.48 5.48
N ARG A 235 4.05 -35.97 4.47
CA ARG A 235 4.55 -35.77 3.12
C ARG A 235 5.63 -34.70 3.03
N GLU A 236 5.54 -33.65 3.83
CA GLU A 236 6.61 -32.66 3.96
C GLU A 236 7.92 -33.31 4.40
N ARG A 237 7.86 -34.12 5.45
CA ARG A 237 9.06 -34.85 5.95
C ARG A 237 9.65 -35.77 4.88
N GLU A 238 8.81 -36.48 4.13
CA GLU A 238 9.23 -37.33 3.02
C GLU A 238 9.86 -36.54 1.88
N ALA A 239 9.26 -35.41 1.49
CA ALA A 239 9.77 -34.55 0.43
C ALA A 239 11.10 -33.88 0.82
N VAL A 240 11.22 -33.38 2.05
CA VAL A 240 12.47 -32.81 2.58
C VAL A 240 13.58 -33.89 2.61
N ARG A 241 13.25 -35.13 3.04
CA ARG A 241 14.19 -36.22 3.05
C ARG A 241 14.67 -36.62 1.65
N LYS A 242 13.77 -36.68 0.67
CA LYS A 242 14.10 -36.91 -0.76
C LYS A 242 15.01 -35.80 -1.30
N ALA A 243 14.70 -34.55 -0.99
CA ALA A 243 15.50 -33.40 -1.38
C ALA A 243 16.93 -33.45 -0.80
N ALA A 244 17.10 -33.84 0.47
CA ALA A 244 18.39 -34.02 1.11
C ALA A 244 19.23 -35.12 0.46
N ILE A 245 18.62 -36.25 0.11
CA ILE A 245 19.28 -37.37 -0.56
C ILE A 245 19.73 -36.98 -1.98
N SER A 246 18.88 -36.21 -2.72
CA SER A 246 19.18 -35.73 -4.06
C SER A 246 20.38 -34.76 -4.08
N ARG A 247 20.48 -33.85 -3.07
CA ARG A 247 21.63 -32.96 -2.89
C ARG A 247 22.96 -33.73 -2.78
N HIS A 248 22.97 -34.83 -2.06
CA HIS A 248 24.18 -35.66 -1.85
C HIS A 248 24.63 -36.38 -3.14
N ARG A 249 23.68 -36.71 -4.03
CA ARG A 249 24.00 -37.50 -5.25
C ARG A 249 24.40 -36.69 -6.50
N ARG A 250 23.97 -35.43 -6.65
CA ARG A 250 24.08 -34.65 -7.89
C ARG A 250 24.69 -33.23 -7.78
N GLY A 251 25.10 -32.78 -6.61
CA GLY A 251 25.81 -31.49 -6.44
C GLY A 251 25.05 -30.22 -6.85
N ARG A 252 23.91 -30.34 -7.52
CA ARG A 252 22.98 -29.26 -7.86
C ARG A 252 21.56 -29.70 -7.59
N PHE A 253 20.85 -28.96 -6.76
CA PHE A 253 19.43 -29.14 -6.51
C PHE A 253 18.64 -28.62 -7.71
N ASN A 254 18.00 -29.50 -8.45
CA ASN A 254 17.06 -29.11 -9.48
C ASN A 254 15.66 -29.08 -8.85
N GLU A 255 15.22 -27.93 -8.30
CA GLU A 255 13.91 -27.72 -7.70
C GLU A 255 12.75 -28.10 -8.66
N ALA A 256 13.04 -28.18 -9.95
CA ALA A 256 12.06 -28.42 -10.99
C ALA A 256 11.59 -29.88 -11.11
N GLN A 257 12.30 -30.87 -10.51
CA GLN A 257 12.00 -32.29 -10.73
C GLN A 257 10.87 -32.86 -9.87
N ASP A 258 10.52 -32.22 -8.75
CA ASP A 258 9.45 -32.69 -7.83
C ASP A 258 8.22 -31.77 -7.81
N ARG A 259 8.21 -30.67 -8.59
CA ARG A 259 7.06 -29.78 -8.73
C ARG A 259 6.24 -30.13 -9.96
N LEU A 260 4.91 -30.14 -9.81
CA LEU A 260 4.01 -30.15 -10.96
C LEU A 260 4.26 -28.93 -11.83
N SER A 261 4.24 -29.11 -13.15
CA SER A 261 4.25 -27.96 -14.05
C SER A 261 2.98 -27.13 -13.88
N ARG A 262 3.04 -25.87 -14.28
CA ARG A 262 1.85 -25.00 -14.19
C ARG A 262 0.69 -25.52 -15.03
N ALA A 263 1.00 -26.15 -16.16
CA ALA A 263 0.00 -26.82 -17.00
C ALA A 263 -0.66 -27.97 -16.27
N ASP A 264 0.12 -28.85 -15.62
CA ASP A 264 -0.41 -29.98 -14.84
C ASP A 264 -1.29 -29.54 -13.68
N ILE A 265 -0.95 -28.38 -13.04
CA ILE A 265 -1.78 -27.81 -11.96
C ILE A 265 -3.13 -27.39 -12.51
N ILE A 266 -3.16 -26.65 -13.62
CA ILE A 266 -4.42 -26.22 -14.24
C ILE A 266 -5.24 -27.39 -14.73
N GLU A 267 -4.61 -28.40 -15.33
CA GLU A 267 -5.29 -29.62 -15.77
C GLU A 267 -5.90 -30.40 -14.59
N LYS A 268 -5.17 -30.50 -13.49
CA LYS A 268 -5.68 -31.10 -12.25
C LYS A 268 -6.88 -30.33 -11.69
N LEU A 269 -6.82 -29.00 -11.64
CA LEU A 269 -7.95 -28.17 -11.22
C LEU A 269 -9.16 -28.34 -12.15
N ALA A 270 -8.92 -28.46 -13.47
CA ALA A 270 -9.97 -28.76 -14.45
C ALA A 270 -10.66 -30.08 -14.17
N HIS A 271 -9.90 -31.15 -13.94
CA HIS A 271 -10.43 -32.49 -13.62
C HIS A 271 -11.24 -32.52 -12.32
N GLN A 272 -10.98 -31.63 -11.37
CA GLN A 272 -11.68 -31.52 -10.09
C GLN A 272 -12.81 -30.48 -10.13
N ASN A 273 -13.13 -29.91 -11.30
CA ASN A 273 -14.12 -28.83 -11.47
C ASN A 273 -13.81 -27.59 -10.62
N LEU A 274 -12.54 -27.25 -10.44
CA LEU A 274 -12.07 -26.11 -9.64
C LEU A 274 -11.71 -24.88 -10.50
N LEU A 275 -12.03 -24.89 -11.80
CA LEU A 275 -11.91 -23.70 -12.67
C LEU A 275 -13.18 -22.84 -12.62
N PRO A 276 -13.09 -21.52 -12.92
CA PRO A 276 -11.89 -20.77 -13.29
C PRO A 276 -10.94 -20.53 -12.10
N ALA A 277 -9.64 -20.46 -12.39
CA ALA A 277 -8.60 -20.29 -11.40
C ALA A 277 -7.72 -19.07 -11.69
N ILE A 278 -7.31 -18.37 -10.61
CA ILE A 278 -6.26 -17.35 -10.65
C ILE A 278 -5.03 -17.90 -9.93
N THR A 279 -3.91 -17.98 -10.64
CA THR A 279 -2.61 -18.36 -10.07
C THR A 279 -1.77 -17.12 -9.84
N PHE A 280 -1.50 -16.78 -8.58
CA PHE A 280 -0.64 -15.65 -8.23
C PHE A 280 0.83 -16.04 -8.31
N ILE A 281 1.54 -15.35 -9.20
CA ILE A 281 2.98 -15.45 -9.42
C ILE A 281 3.55 -14.05 -9.19
N PHE A 282 4.35 -13.83 -8.15
CA PHE A 282 4.90 -12.52 -7.82
C PHE A 282 6.03 -12.08 -8.78
N SER A 283 5.83 -12.32 -10.06
CA SER A 283 6.78 -11.99 -11.13
C SER A 283 6.02 -11.87 -12.47
N ARG A 284 6.18 -10.75 -13.17
CA ARG A 284 5.58 -10.52 -14.50
C ARG A 284 6.11 -11.53 -15.52
N VAL A 285 7.44 -11.64 -15.58
CA VAL A 285 8.10 -12.64 -16.45
C VAL A 285 7.65 -14.06 -16.11
N GLY A 286 7.40 -14.32 -14.82
CA GLY A 286 6.82 -15.57 -14.35
C GLY A 286 5.42 -15.84 -14.88
N CYS A 287 4.56 -14.81 -14.97
CA CYS A 287 3.22 -14.90 -15.53
C CYS A 287 3.26 -15.23 -17.04
N ASP A 288 4.08 -14.51 -17.80
CA ASP A 288 4.25 -14.76 -19.24
C ASP A 288 4.85 -16.14 -19.52
N ALA A 289 5.85 -16.54 -18.73
CA ALA A 289 6.43 -17.88 -18.82
C ALA A 289 5.41 -18.98 -18.48
N ALA A 290 4.46 -18.72 -17.57
CA ALA A 290 3.40 -19.67 -17.23
C ALA A 290 2.44 -19.88 -18.40
N VAL A 291 2.01 -18.80 -19.06
CA VAL A 291 1.20 -18.88 -20.28
C VAL A 291 1.92 -19.69 -21.35
N LYS A 292 3.19 -19.38 -21.64
CA LYS A 292 4.00 -20.11 -22.63
C LYS A 292 4.13 -21.59 -22.27
N GLN A 293 4.35 -21.94 -21.01
CA GLN A 293 4.39 -23.34 -20.58
C GLN A 293 3.08 -24.07 -20.87
N CYS A 294 1.92 -23.45 -20.57
CA CYS A 294 0.61 -24.01 -20.85
C CYS A 294 0.36 -24.19 -22.37
N LEU A 295 0.80 -23.22 -23.19
CA LEU A 295 0.71 -23.32 -24.66
C LEU A 295 1.56 -24.47 -25.21
N HIS A 296 2.81 -24.61 -24.72
CA HIS A 296 3.71 -25.70 -25.14
C HIS A 296 3.21 -27.08 -24.70
N ALA A 297 2.57 -27.17 -23.54
CA ALA A 297 1.94 -28.41 -23.06
C ALA A 297 0.67 -28.76 -23.85
N GLY A 298 0.22 -27.91 -24.77
CA GLY A 298 -0.97 -28.13 -25.57
C GLY A 298 -2.29 -27.93 -24.82
N LEU A 299 -2.25 -27.32 -23.63
CA LEU A 299 -3.44 -27.11 -22.80
C LEU A 299 -4.51 -26.31 -23.55
N ARG A 300 -5.75 -26.78 -23.48
CA ARG A 300 -6.89 -26.17 -24.14
C ARG A 300 -8.13 -26.34 -23.27
N LEU A 301 -8.72 -25.21 -22.85
CA LEU A 301 -9.81 -25.12 -21.86
C LEU A 301 -11.12 -24.57 -22.46
N THR A 302 -11.13 -24.32 -23.79
CA THR A 302 -12.25 -23.69 -24.49
C THR A 302 -12.79 -24.55 -25.61
N SER A 303 -14.09 -24.40 -25.88
CA SER A 303 -14.78 -24.93 -27.05
C SER A 303 -14.53 -24.08 -28.30
N THR A 304 -14.98 -24.56 -29.46
CA THR A 304 -14.85 -23.82 -30.73
C THR A 304 -15.67 -22.53 -30.70
N GLN A 305 -16.88 -22.57 -30.15
CA GLN A 305 -17.75 -21.40 -30.06
C GLN A 305 -17.17 -20.34 -29.11
N GLU A 306 -16.66 -20.74 -27.93
CA GLU A 306 -16.01 -19.82 -27.00
C GLU A 306 -14.81 -19.12 -27.65
N ARG A 307 -14.05 -19.79 -28.50
CA ARG A 307 -12.89 -19.20 -29.22
C ARG A 307 -13.31 -18.07 -30.16
N GLU A 308 -14.41 -18.21 -30.87
CA GLU A 308 -14.91 -17.17 -31.76
C GLU A 308 -15.32 -15.90 -30.99
N GLU A 309 -15.99 -16.06 -29.86
CA GLU A 309 -16.36 -14.96 -28.98
C GLU A 309 -15.11 -14.28 -28.35
N ILE A 310 -14.14 -15.08 -27.92
CA ILE A 310 -12.87 -14.58 -27.40
C ILE A 310 -12.14 -13.75 -28.45
N ARG A 311 -12.04 -14.28 -29.69
CA ARG A 311 -11.39 -13.57 -30.80
C ARG A 311 -12.09 -12.24 -31.10
N ALA A 312 -13.40 -12.22 -31.18
CA ALA A 312 -14.18 -11.01 -31.44
C ALA A 312 -13.94 -9.95 -30.35
N THR A 313 -13.96 -10.37 -29.09
CA THR A 313 -13.70 -9.47 -27.96
C THR A 313 -12.25 -8.96 -27.98
N ALA A 314 -11.26 -9.81 -28.20
CA ALA A 314 -9.86 -9.41 -28.27
C ALA A 314 -9.60 -8.39 -29.40
N LEU A 315 -10.17 -8.60 -30.59
CA LEU A 315 -10.08 -7.68 -31.73
C LEU A 315 -10.75 -6.34 -31.43
N LYS A 316 -11.91 -6.32 -30.73
CA LYS A 316 -12.58 -5.10 -30.28
C LYS A 316 -11.65 -4.20 -29.46
N TYR A 317 -10.89 -4.79 -28.53
CA TYR A 317 -9.99 -4.03 -27.64
C TYR A 317 -8.67 -3.64 -28.29
N THR A 318 -8.35 -4.18 -29.46
CA THR A 318 -7.06 -3.92 -30.16
C THR A 318 -7.22 -3.23 -31.50
N GLN A 319 -8.45 -2.96 -31.94
CA GLN A 319 -8.76 -2.43 -33.28
C GLN A 319 -8.06 -1.11 -33.64
N ASN A 320 -7.75 -0.30 -32.62
CA ASN A 320 -7.12 1.00 -32.83
C ASN A 320 -5.58 0.97 -32.64
N ILE A 321 -5.00 -0.18 -32.32
CA ILE A 321 -3.54 -0.33 -32.18
C ILE A 321 -2.94 -0.60 -33.57
N ALA A 322 -1.89 0.14 -33.92
CA ALA A 322 -1.21 -0.07 -35.19
C ALA A 322 -0.64 -1.50 -35.31
N GLU A 323 -0.69 -2.08 -36.50
CA GLU A 323 -0.25 -3.46 -36.74
C GLU A 323 1.25 -3.67 -36.38
N GLU A 324 2.09 -2.66 -36.64
CA GLU A 324 3.52 -2.68 -36.27
C GLU A 324 3.70 -2.74 -34.73
N ASP A 325 2.84 -2.10 -33.97
CA ASP A 325 2.87 -2.13 -32.50
C ASP A 325 2.31 -3.45 -31.97
N LEU A 326 1.30 -4.05 -32.62
CA LEU A 326 0.75 -5.37 -32.26
C LEU A 326 1.79 -6.47 -32.38
N GLU A 327 2.68 -6.44 -33.39
CA GLU A 327 3.78 -7.39 -33.53
C GLU A 327 4.75 -7.31 -32.34
N VAL A 328 5.13 -6.08 -31.94
CA VAL A 328 6.02 -5.84 -30.79
C VAL A 328 5.39 -6.30 -29.47
N LEU A 329 4.07 -6.22 -29.38
CA LEU A 329 3.28 -6.67 -28.23
C LEU A 329 3.13 -8.19 -28.14
N GLY A 330 3.50 -8.94 -29.19
CA GLY A 330 3.29 -10.38 -29.26
C GLY A 330 1.82 -10.76 -29.33
N PHE A 331 1.03 -9.98 -30.08
CA PHE A 331 -0.41 -10.12 -30.17
C PHE A 331 -0.87 -11.53 -30.57
N ASP A 332 -0.19 -12.20 -31.52
CA ASP A 332 -0.54 -13.54 -31.99
C ASP A 332 -0.42 -14.59 -30.87
N ASP A 333 0.67 -14.54 -30.11
CA ASP A 333 0.86 -15.43 -28.96
C ASP A 333 -0.20 -15.16 -27.88
N TRP A 334 -0.47 -13.88 -27.60
CA TRP A 334 -1.48 -13.48 -26.64
C TRP A 334 -2.90 -13.92 -27.06
N LEU A 335 -3.29 -13.68 -28.32
CA LEU A 335 -4.58 -14.12 -28.84
C LEU A 335 -4.70 -15.64 -28.82
N THR A 336 -3.64 -16.37 -29.21
CA THR A 336 -3.62 -17.83 -29.14
C THR A 336 -3.81 -18.36 -27.73
N ALA A 337 -3.25 -17.68 -26.73
CA ALA A 337 -3.45 -18.04 -25.32
C ALA A 337 -4.90 -17.80 -24.88
N LEU A 338 -5.46 -16.65 -25.22
CA LEU A 338 -6.87 -16.33 -24.91
C LEU A 338 -7.81 -17.35 -25.55
N GLU A 339 -7.63 -17.67 -26.81
CA GLU A 339 -8.45 -18.67 -27.52
C GLU A 339 -8.39 -20.06 -26.89
N ARG A 340 -7.34 -20.36 -26.10
CA ARG A 340 -7.24 -21.58 -25.29
C ARG A 340 -7.76 -21.45 -23.87
N GLY A 341 -8.32 -20.28 -23.50
CA GLY A 341 -8.88 -19.99 -22.19
C GLY A 341 -7.84 -19.67 -21.12
N ILE A 342 -6.64 -19.21 -21.55
CA ILE A 342 -5.49 -18.96 -20.69
C ILE A 342 -5.03 -17.51 -20.87
N ALA A 343 -4.74 -16.79 -19.79
CA ALA A 343 -4.27 -15.41 -19.84
C ALA A 343 -3.19 -15.13 -18.79
N ALA A 344 -2.34 -14.14 -19.09
CA ALA A 344 -1.59 -13.41 -18.07
C ALA A 344 -2.30 -12.11 -17.69
N HIS A 345 -2.16 -11.67 -16.44
CA HIS A 345 -2.66 -10.37 -15.98
C HIS A 345 -1.66 -9.71 -15.03
N HIS A 346 -0.94 -8.70 -15.51
CA HIS A 346 0.06 -7.97 -14.73
C HIS A 346 0.28 -6.55 -15.26
N ALA A 347 0.95 -5.72 -14.49
CA ALA A 347 1.17 -4.31 -14.82
C ALA A 347 2.05 -4.05 -16.05
N GLY A 348 2.70 -5.09 -16.61
CA GLY A 348 3.49 -5.01 -17.84
C GLY A 348 2.67 -5.12 -19.11
N LEU A 349 1.38 -5.47 -19.04
CA LEU A 349 0.45 -5.52 -20.17
C LEU A 349 -0.16 -4.15 -20.44
N LEU A 350 -0.53 -3.91 -21.71
CA LEU A 350 -1.32 -2.72 -22.05
C LEU A 350 -2.68 -2.73 -21.32
N PRO A 351 -3.22 -1.57 -20.96
CA PRO A 351 -4.58 -1.47 -20.37
C PRO A 351 -5.65 -2.15 -21.21
N SER A 352 -5.65 -1.97 -22.53
CA SER A 352 -6.60 -2.62 -23.45
C SER A 352 -6.54 -4.16 -23.38
N PHE A 353 -5.32 -4.72 -23.30
CA PHE A 353 -5.13 -6.16 -23.15
C PHE A 353 -5.65 -6.65 -21.80
N LYS A 354 -5.43 -5.89 -20.72
CA LYS A 354 -5.96 -6.23 -19.40
C LYS A 354 -7.49 -6.18 -19.39
N SER A 355 -8.08 -5.12 -19.94
CA SER A 355 -9.54 -4.98 -20.01
C SER A 355 -10.18 -6.11 -20.80
N ALA A 356 -9.57 -6.54 -21.91
CA ALA A 356 -10.05 -7.71 -22.67
C ALA A 356 -10.00 -9.00 -21.80
N VAL A 357 -8.93 -9.24 -21.08
CA VAL A 357 -8.80 -10.38 -20.16
C VAL A 357 -9.83 -10.32 -19.04
N GLU A 358 -10.06 -9.14 -18.48
CA GLU A 358 -11.04 -8.90 -17.41
C GLU A 358 -12.48 -9.18 -17.89
N GLU A 359 -12.88 -8.65 -19.05
CA GLU A 359 -14.20 -8.91 -19.65
C GLU A 359 -14.39 -10.40 -19.96
N LEU A 360 -13.40 -11.02 -20.61
CA LEU A 360 -13.45 -12.45 -20.96
C LEU A 360 -13.49 -13.37 -19.73
N PHE A 361 -12.78 -13.00 -18.66
CA PHE A 361 -12.81 -13.77 -17.42
C PHE A 361 -14.16 -13.63 -16.70
N GLN A 362 -14.74 -12.43 -16.67
CA GLN A 362 -16.08 -12.19 -16.10
C GLN A 362 -17.15 -12.99 -16.85
N LYS A 363 -17.02 -13.10 -18.17
CA LYS A 363 -17.89 -13.96 -19.01
C LYS A 363 -17.64 -15.46 -18.82
N GLY A 364 -16.62 -15.82 -18.05
CA GLY A 364 -16.22 -17.21 -17.80
C GLY A 364 -15.57 -17.89 -19.01
N LEU A 365 -15.14 -17.13 -20.03
CA LEU A 365 -14.46 -17.64 -21.24
C LEU A 365 -12.98 -17.93 -20.99
N ILE A 366 -12.30 -17.11 -20.19
CA ILE A 366 -10.96 -17.40 -19.66
C ILE A 366 -11.11 -18.26 -18.42
N LYS A 367 -10.46 -19.43 -18.39
CA LYS A 367 -10.55 -20.41 -17.31
C LYS A 367 -9.31 -20.39 -16.40
N ALA A 368 -8.15 -19.92 -16.86
CA ALA A 368 -6.92 -19.85 -16.09
C ALA A 368 -6.22 -18.51 -16.33
N VAL A 369 -5.98 -17.79 -15.23
CA VAL A 369 -5.26 -16.51 -15.24
C VAL A 369 -4.00 -16.63 -14.37
N PHE A 370 -2.84 -16.25 -14.92
CA PHE A 370 -1.60 -16.09 -14.19
C PHE A 370 -1.37 -14.62 -13.88
N ALA A 371 -1.35 -14.25 -12.61
CA ALA A 371 -1.38 -12.85 -12.21
C ALA A 371 -0.33 -12.48 -11.17
N THR A 372 0.01 -11.18 -11.15
CA THR A 372 0.74 -10.56 -10.03
C THR A 372 -0.24 -10.06 -8.97
N GLU A 373 0.27 -9.68 -7.80
CA GLU A 373 -0.54 -9.18 -6.68
C GLU A 373 -1.47 -8.00 -7.04
N THR A 374 -1.12 -7.24 -8.09
CA THR A 374 -1.93 -6.10 -8.56
C THR A 374 -3.36 -6.47 -8.94
N LEU A 375 -3.61 -7.72 -9.35
CA LEU A 375 -4.97 -8.21 -9.62
C LEU A 375 -5.81 -8.34 -8.34
N ALA A 376 -5.18 -8.58 -7.20
CA ALA A 376 -5.88 -8.68 -5.93
C ALA A 376 -6.39 -7.32 -5.43
N LEU A 377 -5.86 -6.24 -5.98
CA LEU A 377 -6.12 -4.88 -5.55
C LEU A 377 -7.32 -4.26 -6.31
N GLY A 378 -8.53 -4.48 -5.80
CA GLY A 378 -9.71 -3.74 -6.21
C GLY A 378 -10.42 -4.21 -7.51
N ILE A 379 -9.76 -4.92 -8.43
CA ILE A 379 -10.39 -5.38 -9.68
C ILE A 379 -11.42 -6.50 -9.39
N ASN A 380 -12.63 -6.39 -9.90
CA ASN A 380 -13.67 -7.39 -9.70
C ASN A 380 -13.49 -8.59 -10.65
N MET A 381 -12.52 -9.43 -10.31
CA MET A 381 -12.27 -10.71 -11.00
C MET A 381 -12.30 -11.85 -9.97
N PRO A 382 -13.47 -12.27 -9.50
CA PRO A 382 -13.55 -13.42 -8.60
C PRO A 382 -13.42 -14.73 -9.38
N ALA A 383 -12.65 -15.69 -8.83
CA ALA A 383 -12.45 -17.02 -9.37
C ALA A 383 -13.08 -18.07 -8.45
N ARG A 384 -13.30 -19.28 -8.93
CA ARG A 384 -13.63 -20.40 -8.05
C ARG A 384 -12.45 -20.79 -7.19
N THR A 385 -11.25 -20.77 -7.78
CA THR A 385 -10.00 -21.16 -7.10
C THR A 385 -8.92 -20.09 -7.23
N VAL A 386 -8.19 -19.88 -6.14
CA VAL A 386 -6.95 -19.09 -6.12
C VAL A 386 -5.80 -20.02 -5.80
N VAL A 387 -4.74 -19.98 -6.61
CA VAL A 387 -3.49 -20.71 -6.38
C VAL A 387 -2.38 -19.75 -6.01
N LEU A 388 -1.68 -19.99 -4.92
CA LEU A 388 -0.47 -19.27 -4.51
C LEU A 388 0.76 -20.14 -4.80
N GLU A 389 1.57 -19.74 -5.77
CA GLU A 389 2.77 -20.49 -6.16
C GLU A 389 3.88 -20.33 -5.10
N LYS A 390 3.93 -19.19 -4.43
CA LYS A 390 4.90 -18.86 -3.38
C LYS A 390 4.24 -18.02 -2.28
N LEU A 391 4.81 -18.04 -1.08
CA LEU A 391 4.41 -17.18 0.04
C LEU A 391 5.47 -16.09 0.33
N ILE A 392 6.36 -15.84 -0.62
CA ILE A 392 7.46 -14.85 -0.55
C ILE A 392 7.40 -14.01 -1.80
N LYS A 393 7.51 -12.69 -1.64
CA LYS A 393 7.53 -11.71 -2.74
C LYS A 393 8.75 -10.78 -2.63
N TYR A 394 9.08 -10.12 -3.73
CA TYR A 394 10.07 -9.05 -3.74
C TYR A 394 9.39 -7.70 -3.48
N ASN A 395 9.86 -6.96 -2.47
CA ASN A 395 9.26 -5.68 -2.04
C ASN A 395 9.95 -4.44 -2.63
N GLY A 396 10.87 -4.64 -3.61
CA GLY A 396 11.72 -3.59 -4.17
C GLY A 396 13.16 -3.63 -3.63
N GLU A 397 13.37 -4.11 -2.41
CA GLU A 397 14.68 -4.17 -1.75
C GLU A 397 15.12 -5.62 -1.49
N SER A 398 14.21 -6.46 -1.02
CA SER A 398 14.48 -7.83 -0.59
C SER A 398 13.28 -8.75 -0.80
N HIS A 399 13.54 -10.06 -0.71
CA HIS A 399 12.48 -11.06 -0.66
C HIS A 399 11.89 -11.15 0.75
N VAL A 400 10.61 -10.84 0.88
CA VAL A 400 9.88 -10.84 2.16
C VAL A 400 8.68 -11.80 2.10
N PRO A 401 8.31 -12.44 3.22
CA PRO A 401 7.07 -13.19 3.31
C PRO A 401 5.86 -12.28 3.06
N ILE A 402 4.79 -12.83 2.45
CA ILE A 402 3.52 -12.12 2.34
C ILE A 402 2.90 -11.96 3.74
N THR A 403 2.26 -10.82 3.95
CA THR A 403 1.56 -10.54 5.21
C THR A 403 0.19 -11.24 5.26
N PRO A 404 -0.40 -11.45 6.45
CA PRO A 404 -1.75 -11.98 6.56
C PRO A 404 -2.80 -11.16 5.81
N GLY A 405 -2.64 -9.83 5.76
CA GLY A 405 -3.51 -8.95 4.98
C GLY A 405 -3.45 -9.23 3.48
N GLU A 406 -2.25 -9.35 2.93
CA GLU A 406 -2.04 -9.70 1.52
C GLU A 406 -2.59 -11.11 1.21
N TYR A 407 -2.31 -12.07 2.09
CA TYR A 407 -2.88 -13.41 1.95
C TYR A 407 -4.41 -13.39 1.88
N THR A 408 -5.05 -12.63 2.77
CA THR A 408 -6.51 -12.48 2.81
C THR A 408 -7.04 -11.79 1.55
N GLN A 409 -6.36 -10.76 1.05
CA GLN A 409 -6.74 -10.09 -0.21
C GLN A 409 -6.62 -11.02 -1.42
N LEU A 410 -5.51 -11.76 -1.53
CA LEU A 410 -5.28 -12.72 -2.62
C LEU A 410 -6.32 -13.82 -2.60
N THR A 411 -6.48 -14.51 -1.47
CA THR A 411 -7.44 -15.62 -1.31
C THR A 411 -8.89 -15.14 -1.24
N GLY A 412 -9.09 -13.86 -0.94
CA GLY A 412 -10.39 -13.18 -1.00
C GLY A 412 -11.05 -13.23 -2.38
N ARG A 413 -10.28 -13.44 -3.45
CA ARG A 413 -10.78 -13.60 -4.81
C ARG A 413 -11.40 -14.96 -5.10
N ALA A 414 -11.23 -15.97 -4.22
CA ALA A 414 -11.83 -17.28 -4.39
C ALA A 414 -13.30 -17.29 -3.95
N GLY A 415 -14.19 -17.89 -4.74
CA GLY A 415 -15.63 -17.98 -4.49
C GLY A 415 -16.41 -16.81 -5.10
N ARG A 416 -17.20 -17.07 -6.16
CA ARG A 416 -18.04 -16.10 -6.87
C ARG A 416 -19.42 -16.07 -6.23
N ARG A 417 -19.81 -14.93 -5.66
CA ARG A 417 -21.13 -14.76 -5.04
C ARG A 417 -22.24 -15.01 -6.07
N GLY A 418 -23.25 -15.79 -5.70
CA GLY A 418 -24.37 -16.17 -6.58
C GLY A 418 -24.06 -17.25 -7.62
N ILE A 419 -22.80 -17.71 -7.74
CA ILE A 419 -22.38 -18.73 -8.71
C ILE A 419 -21.77 -19.94 -8.00
N ASP A 420 -20.81 -19.74 -7.10
CA ASP A 420 -20.11 -20.81 -6.43
C ASP A 420 -20.69 -21.05 -5.01
N ILE A 421 -20.74 -22.29 -4.61
CA ILE A 421 -21.14 -22.71 -3.25
C ILE A 421 -19.95 -22.54 -2.29
N GLU A 422 -18.72 -22.65 -2.80
CA GLU A 422 -17.47 -22.61 -2.08
C GLU A 422 -16.37 -21.98 -2.92
N GLY A 423 -15.41 -21.38 -2.25
CA GLY A 423 -14.15 -20.91 -2.82
C GLY A 423 -12.98 -21.75 -2.33
N ASN A 424 -11.94 -21.90 -3.15
CA ASN A 424 -10.80 -22.73 -2.86
C ASN A 424 -9.51 -21.92 -2.92
N ALA A 425 -8.69 -21.97 -1.86
CA ALA A 425 -7.35 -21.42 -1.83
C ALA A 425 -6.34 -22.56 -1.81
N VAL A 426 -5.50 -22.65 -2.82
CA VAL A 426 -4.50 -23.70 -2.99
C VAL A 426 -3.11 -23.11 -2.84
N ILE A 427 -2.33 -23.60 -1.89
CA ILE A 427 -0.93 -23.23 -1.71
C ILE A 427 -0.07 -24.33 -2.32
N GLN A 428 0.78 -23.97 -3.29
CA GLN A 428 1.74 -24.91 -3.85
C GLN A 428 2.90 -25.09 -2.88
N TRP A 429 3.03 -26.31 -2.34
CA TRP A 429 4.13 -26.64 -1.43
C TRP A 429 5.49 -26.58 -2.13
N SER A 430 6.47 -26.07 -1.40
CA SER A 430 7.89 -26.12 -1.79
C SER A 430 8.76 -26.18 -0.52
N PRO A 431 10.04 -26.55 -0.61
CA PRO A 431 10.94 -26.56 0.56
C PRO A 431 11.08 -25.20 1.28
N THR A 432 10.69 -24.12 0.61
CA THR A 432 10.70 -22.76 1.17
C THR A 432 9.32 -22.31 1.67
N VAL A 433 8.28 -23.14 1.52
CA VAL A 433 6.90 -22.88 1.95
C VAL A 433 6.47 -24.06 2.82
N ASP A 434 6.59 -23.91 4.13
CA ASP A 434 6.14 -24.92 5.09
C ASP A 434 4.64 -24.77 5.39
N SER A 435 4.03 -25.89 5.79
CA SER A 435 2.59 -25.92 6.11
C SER A 435 2.25 -25.14 7.38
N ALA A 436 3.19 -24.96 8.32
CA ALA A 436 2.97 -24.15 9.52
C ALA A 436 2.83 -22.66 9.18
N SER A 437 3.69 -22.14 8.31
CA SER A 437 3.59 -20.76 7.77
C SER A 437 2.28 -20.57 7.00
N ALA A 438 1.92 -21.53 6.15
CA ALA A 438 0.66 -21.52 5.42
C ALA A 438 -0.55 -21.50 6.35
N ALA A 439 -0.56 -22.36 7.38
CA ALA A 439 -1.61 -22.42 8.38
C ALA A 439 -1.70 -21.13 9.22
N GLY A 440 -0.56 -20.53 9.57
CA GLY A 440 -0.50 -19.24 10.27
C GLY A 440 -1.17 -18.13 9.48
N LEU A 441 -0.86 -18.01 8.18
CA LEU A 441 -1.50 -17.04 7.28
C LEU A 441 -3.00 -17.31 7.11
N ALA A 442 -3.39 -18.58 6.90
CA ALA A 442 -4.78 -18.98 6.69
C ALA A 442 -5.67 -18.82 7.94
N SER A 443 -5.08 -18.91 9.14
CA SER A 443 -5.77 -18.72 10.40
C SER A 443 -5.93 -17.27 10.81
N THR A 444 -5.13 -16.36 10.24
CA THR A 444 -5.17 -14.93 10.56
C THR A 444 -6.11 -14.21 9.60
N ARG A 445 -7.35 -13.97 10.06
CA ARG A 445 -8.42 -13.38 9.22
C ARG A 445 -8.40 -11.86 9.19
N THR A 446 -7.78 -11.24 10.17
CA THR A 446 -7.73 -9.78 10.31
C THR A 446 -6.31 -9.31 10.54
N TYR A 447 -5.99 -8.09 10.13
CA TYR A 447 -4.71 -7.45 10.33
C TYR A 447 -4.91 -6.00 10.80
N PRO A 448 -3.98 -5.43 11.59
CA PRO A 448 -4.15 -4.08 12.07
C PRO A 448 -3.90 -3.06 10.95
N LEU A 449 -4.82 -2.13 10.80
CA LEU A 449 -4.64 -0.95 9.96
C LEU A 449 -3.65 -0.01 10.66
N ARG A 450 -2.52 0.24 10.01
CA ARG A 450 -1.50 1.18 10.50
C ARG A 450 -1.37 2.32 9.53
N SER A 451 -1.36 3.53 10.05
CA SER A 451 -1.13 4.70 9.23
C SER A 451 0.29 4.71 8.65
N SER A 452 0.39 5.10 7.39
CA SER A 452 1.64 5.42 6.69
C SER A 452 1.83 6.93 6.53
N PHE A 453 0.97 7.74 7.13
CA PHE A 453 0.94 9.19 6.99
C PHE A 453 2.24 9.85 7.44
N ALA A 454 2.80 10.65 6.54
CA ALA A 454 3.94 11.53 6.82
C ALA A 454 3.79 12.81 5.99
N PRO A 455 4.02 14.00 6.55
CA PRO A 455 4.00 15.24 5.79
C PRO A 455 5.03 15.23 4.65
N THR A 456 4.65 15.78 3.48
CA THR A 456 5.53 16.01 2.33
C THR A 456 5.70 17.50 2.10
N TYR A 457 6.63 17.92 1.24
CA TYR A 457 6.86 19.34 0.92
C TYR A 457 5.63 19.94 0.23
N ASN A 458 5.09 19.28 -0.79
CA ASN A 458 3.88 19.75 -1.49
C ASN A 458 2.67 19.84 -0.55
N MET A 459 2.43 18.82 0.27
CA MET A 459 1.36 18.86 1.29
C MET A 459 1.54 20.04 2.22
N SER A 460 2.73 20.18 2.80
CA SER A 460 3.01 21.22 3.79
C SER A 460 2.80 22.63 3.23
N ILE A 461 3.30 22.90 2.04
CA ILE A 461 3.16 24.24 1.43
C ILE A 461 1.71 24.53 1.00
N ASN A 462 0.96 23.54 0.52
CA ASN A 462 -0.46 23.71 0.19
C ASN A 462 -1.31 23.97 1.43
N LEU A 463 -1.04 23.29 2.52
CA LEU A 463 -1.71 23.53 3.80
C LEU A 463 -1.41 24.93 4.35
N ILE A 464 -0.15 25.36 4.29
CA ILE A 464 0.25 26.72 4.68
C ILE A 464 -0.42 27.76 3.80
N ALA A 465 -0.45 27.56 2.48
CA ALA A 465 -1.09 28.47 1.55
C ALA A 465 -2.59 28.68 1.85
N ARG A 466 -3.26 27.66 2.30
CA ARG A 466 -4.71 27.65 2.54
C ARG A 466 -5.10 28.06 3.95
N PHE A 467 -4.38 27.58 4.96
CA PHE A 467 -4.79 27.69 6.36
C PHE A 467 -3.83 28.50 7.23
N GLY A 468 -2.63 28.83 6.74
CA GLY A 468 -1.51 29.32 7.55
C GLY A 468 -0.83 28.19 8.33
N ARG A 469 0.41 28.46 8.79
CA ARG A 469 1.28 27.44 9.39
C ARG A 469 0.68 26.80 10.66
N GLU A 470 0.13 27.64 11.53
CA GLU A 470 -0.38 27.18 12.83
C GLU A 470 -1.62 26.29 12.71
N ARG A 471 -2.54 26.63 11.80
CA ARG A 471 -3.72 25.81 11.52
C ARG A 471 -3.34 24.52 10.77
N ALA A 472 -2.40 24.60 9.83
CA ALA A 472 -1.88 23.44 9.12
C ALA A 472 -1.26 22.44 10.09
N ARG A 473 -0.43 22.90 11.02
CA ARG A 473 0.17 22.08 12.08
C ARG A 473 -0.88 21.36 12.92
N ARG A 474 -1.88 22.09 13.42
CA ARG A 474 -2.98 21.49 14.21
C ARG A 474 -3.80 20.47 13.41
N SER A 475 -4.05 20.75 12.13
CA SER A 475 -4.76 19.82 11.25
C SER A 475 -3.99 18.52 11.05
N LEU A 476 -2.67 18.56 10.93
CA LEU A 476 -1.83 17.37 10.82
C LEU A 476 -1.75 16.57 12.13
N GLU A 477 -1.89 17.23 13.28
CA GLU A 477 -1.98 16.55 14.58
C GLU A 477 -3.28 15.73 14.73
N SER A 478 -4.32 16.00 13.95
CA SER A 478 -5.53 15.18 13.90
C SER A 478 -5.44 13.96 12.99
N SER A 479 -4.26 13.64 12.42
CA SER A 479 -4.06 12.46 11.58
C SER A 479 -4.22 11.16 12.37
N PHE A 480 -4.59 10.07 11.67
CA PHE A 480 -4.64 8.73 12.28
C PHE A 480 -3.26 8.26 12.75
N ALA A 481 -2.19 8.67 12.05
CA ALA A 481 -0.82 8.42 12.50
C ALA A 481 -0.56 9.01 13.89
N GLN A 482 -0.97 10.27 14.14
CA GLN A 482 -0.81 10.90 15.44
C GLN A 482 -1.74 10.26 16.48
N PHE A 483 -2.98 9.98 16.12
CA PHE A 483 -3.94 9.28 17.00
C PHE A 483 -3.38 7.92 17.48
N GLN A 484 -2.82 7.12 16.58
CA GLN A 484 -2.18 5.85 16.93
C GLN A 484 -0.93 6.04 17.80
N ALA A 485 -0.13 7.08 17.53
CA ALA A 485 1.04 7.41 18.35
C ALA A 485 0.63 7.81 19.77
N ASP A 486 -0.38 8.64 19.93
CA ASP A 486 -0.88 9.10 21.24
C ASP A 486 -1.49 7.96 22.05
N ARG A 487 -2.27 7.09 21.43
CA ARG A 487 -2.81 5.88 22.05
C ARG A 487 -1.72 4.93 22.58
N ALA A 488 -0.64 4.77 21.79
CA ALA A 488 0.53 4.00 22.22
C ALA A 488 1.24 4.67 23.42
N VAL A 489 1.29 6.01 23.47
CA VAL A 489 1.86 6.77 24.59
C VAL A 489 1.09 6.53 25.88
N VAL A 490 -0.24 6.51 25.84
CA VAL A 490 -1.10 6.21 27.01
C VAL A 490 -0.79 4.83 27.59
N GLY A 491 -0.60 3.82 26.74
CA GLY A 491 -0.19 2.47 27.16
C GLY A 491 1.17 2.44 27.85
N LEU A 492 2.16 3.14 27.28
CA LEU A 492 3.50 3.26 27.87
C LEU A 492 3.48 4.03 29.19
N SER A 493 2.70 5.10 29.29
CA SER A 493 2.56 5.90 30.51
C SER A 493 1.94 5.08 31.65
N ARG A 494 0.93 4.25 31.38
CA ARG A 494 0.36 3.31 32.36
C ARG A 494 1.41 2.30 32.84
N GLN A 495 2.25 1.79 31.95
CA GLN A 495 3.33 0.88 32.34
C GLN A 495 4.39 1.58 33.20
N ILE A 496 4.76 2.81 32.87
CA ILE A 496 5.65 3.64 33.68
C ILE A 496 5.08 3.80 35.10
N ALA A 497 3.82 4.20 35.22
CA ALA A 497 3.16 4.38 36.50
C ALA A 497 3.10 3.07 37.33
N LYS A 498 2.81 1.93 36.68
CA LYS A 498 2.84 0.62 37.32
C LYS A 498 4.25 0.26 37.82
N ASN A 499 5.27 0.51 36.99
CA ASN A 499 6.65 0.26 37.36
C ASN A 499 7.10 1.18 38.53
N GLU A 500 6.66 2.46 38.53
CA GLU A 500 6.97 3.42 39.59
C GLU A 500 6.40 2.94 40.95
N SER A 501 5.14 2.49 40.99
CA SER A 501 4.55 1.91 42.19
C SER A 501 5.31 0.66 42.67
N ALA A 502 5.74 -0.19 41.74
CA ALA A 502 6.51 -1.37 42.10
C ALA A 502 7.94 -0.99 42.59
N ILE A 503 8.54 0.07 42.05
CA ILE A 503 9.83 0.61 42.52
C ILE A 503 9.70 1.11 43.95
N GLU A 504 8.65 1.89 44.27
CA GLU A 504 8.42 2.39 45.63
C GLU A 504 8.28 1.24 46.62
N GLU A 505 7.51 0.19 46.32
CA GLU A 505 7.36 -0.99 47.17
C GLU A 505 8.72 -1.71 47.37
N LEU A 506 9.49 -1.91 46.32
CA LEU A 506 10.81 -2.56 46.40
C LEU A 506 11.83 -1.73 47.19
N LEU A 507 11.80 -0.41 47.05
CA LEU A 507 12.66 0.50 47.81
C LEU A 507 12.27 0.53 49.27
N SER A 508 11.01 0.43 49.64
CA SER A 508 10.57 0.32 51.02
C SER A 508 11.11 -0.95 51.69
N GLN A 509 11.31 -2.05 50.94
CA GLN A 509 11.87 -3.31 51.40
C GLN A 509 13.41 -3.30 51.40
N ALA A 510 14.04 -2.36 50.71
CA ALA A 510 15.48 -2.19 50.69
C ALA A 510 16.06 -1.26 51.73
N VAL A 511 15.26 -0.85 52.72
CA VAL A 511 15.72 0.03 53.83
C VAL A 511 16.61 -0.75 54.83
N CYS A 512 17.77 -0.20 55.09
CA CYS A 512 18.72 -0.78 56.05
C CYS A 512 18.82 0.05 57.32
N HIS A 513 18.79 -0.62 58.48
CA HIS A 513 18.89 0.02 59.80
C HIS A 513 20.30 0.57 60.13
N LEU A 514 21.32 0.21 59.34
CA LEU A 514 22.72 0.64 59.55
C LEU A 514 23.12 1.86 58.71
N GLY A 515 22.27 2.27 57.73
CA GLY A 515 22.58 3.40 56.84
C GLY A 515 21.83 3.41 55.55
N ASP A 516 22.21 4.30 54.63
CA ASP A 516 21.58 4.39 53.30
C ASP A 516 21.96 3.20 52.41
N PHE A 517 21.02 2.28 52.22
CA PHE A 517 21.27 1.10 51.41
C PHE A 517 21.26 1.41 49.90
N LEU A 518 20.63 2.48 49.47
CA LEU A 518 20.62 2.85 48.05
C LEU A 518 21.98 3.35 47.58
N GLU A 519 22.70 4.08 48.46
CA GLU A 519 24.10 4.46 48.22
C GLU A 519 24.97 3.22 48.09
N TYR A 520 24.85 2.27 49.03
CA TYR A 520 25.57 0.98 48.98
C TYR A 520 25.26 0.19 47.67
N ALA A 521 24.01 0.10 47.26
CA ALA A 521 23.62 -0.57 46.04
C ALA A 521 24.11 0.17 44.78
N GLY A 522 24.20 1.51 44.85
CA GLY A 522 24.81 2.36 43.81
C GLY A 522 26.27 1.98 43.56
N ILE A 523 27.07 1.95 44.63
CA ILE A 523 28.47 1.55 44.56
C ILE A 523 28.62 0.12 43.97
N ARG A 524 27.81 -0.83 44.42
CA ARG A 524 27.82 -2.21 43.85
C ARG A 524 27.56 -2.22 42.35
N ARG A 525 26.62 -1.39 41.89
CA ARG A 525 26.27 -1.28 40.47
C ARG A 525 27.42 -0.69 39.66
N GLU A 526 28.02 0.41 40.11
CA GLU A 526 29.19 1.03 39.47
C GLU A 526 30.36 0.06 39.35
N ILE A 527 30.65 -0.72 40.42
CA ILE A 527 31.66 -1.79 40.35
C ILE A 527 31.35 -2.75 39.20
N LYS A 528 30.11 -3.24 39.10
CA LYS A 528 29.70 -4.20 38.05
C LYS A 528 29.76 -3.59 36.64
N GLU A 529 29.47 -2.31 36.50
CA GLU A 529 29.56 -1.57 35.21
C GLU A 529 31.02 -1.45 34.78
N VAL A 530 31.92 -1.04 35.70
CA VAL A 530 33.35 -0.93 35.41
C VAL A 530 33.96 -2.31 35.12
N GLU A 531 33.61 -3.35 35.88
CA GLU A 531 34.03 -4.73 35.61
C GLU A 531 33.57 -5.22 34.23
N THR A 532 32.31 -4.90 33.85
CA THR A 532 31.78 -5.22 32.53
C THR A 532 32.51 -4.47 31.42
N LEU A 533 32.84 -3.21 31.64
CA LEU A 533 33.64 -2.39 30.72
C LEU A 533 35.05 -2.99 30.58
N LEU A 534 35.67 -3.43 31.64
CA LEU A 534 36.95 -4.07 31.62
C LEU A 534 36.94 -5.46 30.95
N SER A 535 35.87 -6.25 31.08
CA SER A 535 35.73 -7.60 30.50
C SER A 535 35.36 -7.63 29.01
N LYS A 536 34.59 -6.72 28.50
CA LYS A 536 34.23 -6.62 27.08
C LYS A 536 35.40 -6.36 26.12
N ARG A 537 36.55 -6.27 26.62
CA ARG A 537 37.80 -5.76 26.05
C ARG A 537 38.71 -6.73 25.34
N ASP A 538 38.56 -7.98 25.55
CA ASP A 538 39.48 -8.96 24.94
C ASP A 538 39.26 -9.15 23.43
N HIS A 539 38.22 -8.54 22.84
CA HIS A 539 37.86 -8.71 21.41
C HIS A 539 37.97 -7.48 20.50
N LYS A 540 38.26 -6.26 21.02
CA LYS A 540 38.50 -5.08 20.12
C LYS A 540 39.49 -4.09 20.76
N LYS A 541 40.58 -3.81 20.05
CA LYS A 541 41.62 -2.80 20.32
C LYS A 541 41.06 -1.35 20.36
N THR A 542 40.37 -0.90 21.41
CA THR A 542 39.71 0.43 21.38
C THR A 542 39.97 1.30 22.61
N PHE A 543 40.95 1.02 23.47
CA PHE A 543 41.25 1.93 24.56
C PHE A 543 42.75 2.06 24.79
N ASP A 544 43.18 3.29 25.10
CA ASP A 544 44.54 3.62 25.51
C ASP A 544 44.85 3.03 26.90
N ASN A 545 46.10 2.59 27.14
CA ASN A 545 46.54 2.04 28.40
C ASN A 545 46.27 2.98 29.59
N ARG A 546 46.28 4.30 29.37
CA ARG A 546 45.93 5.31 30.39
C ARG A 546 44.50 5.22 30.88
N GLN A 547 43.52 4.99 29.97
CA GLN A 547 42.12 4.82 30.34
C GLN A 547 41.88 3.52 31.13
N ARG A 548 42.65 2.48 30.82
CA ARG A 548 42.59 1.22 31.57
C ARG A 548 43.06 1.40 32.99
N THR A 549 44.23 1.94 33.18
CA THR A 549 44.81 2.20 34.53
C THR A 549 43.89 3.08 35.37
N ARG A 550 43.21 4.05 34.73
CA ARG A 550 42.22 4.88 35.41
C ARG A 550 40.99 4.07 35.87
N LEU A 551 40.40 3.25 34.98
CA LEU A 551 39.26 2.41 35.33
C LEU A 551 39.61 1.34 36.40
N GLU A 552 40.81 0.81 36.37
CA GLU A 552 41.33 -0.12 37.41
C GLU A 552 41.52 0.61 38.76
N GLY A 553 41.97 1.87 38.73
CA GLY A 553 42.02 2.75 39.91
C GLY A 553 40.66 3.03 40.49
N ASP A 554 39.71 3.48 39.64
CA ASP A 554 38.33 3.76 40.01
C ASP A 554 37.65 2.51 40.63
N LEU A 555 37.88 1.31 40.04
CA LEU A 555 37.39 0.04 40.57
C LEU A 555 37.95 -0.28 41.96
N SER A 556 39.24 0.00 42.18
CA SER A 556 39.88 -0.19 43.51
C SER A 556 39.27 0.71 44.56
N ASP A 557 39.03 1.98 44.22
CA ASP A 557 38.47 2.97 45.16
C ASP A 557 36.97 2.68 45.43
N LEU A 558 36.21 2.31 44.43
CA LEU A 558 34.80 1.85 44.60
C LEU A 558 34.72 0.62 45.52
N ARG A 559 35.62 -0.35 45.37
CA ARG A 559 35.69 -1.54 46.24
C ARG A 559 36.07 -1.18 47.69
N LYS A 560 36.95 -0.20 47.90
CA LYS A 560 37.28 0.31 49.24
C LYS A 560 36.03 1.04 49.84
N GLY A 561 35.39 1.91 49.08
CA GLY A 561 34.18 2.59 49.49
C GLY A 561 33.07 1.59 49.90
N LEU A 562 32.88 0.54 49.10
CA LEU A 562 31.89 -0.51 49.39
C LEU A 562 32.17 -1.21 50.74
N ARG A 563 33.43 -1.55 51.03
CA ARG A 563 33.83 -2.22 52.32
C ARG A 563 33.66 -1.32 53.53
N ASN A 564 33.89 -0.03 53.35
CA ASN A 564 33.84 0.95 54.44
C ASN A 564 32.39 1.44 54.69
N HIS A 565 31.45 1.13 53.81
CA HIS A 565 30.05 1.56 53.94
C HIS A 565 29.37 0.83 55.11
N SER A 566 28.62 1.53 55.93
CA SER A 566 27.95 0.98 57.11
C SER A 566 27.06 -0.24 56.80
N CYS A 567 26.34 -0.22 55.71
CA CYS A 567 25.49 -1.33 55.24
C CYS A 567 26.28 -2.60 54.81
N HIS A 568 27.59 -2.55 54.73
CA HIS A 568 28.42 -3.72 54.39
C HIS A 568 28.35 -4.80 55.47
N ALA A 569 28.20 -4.41 56.72
CA ALA A 569 28.07 -5.30 57.88
C ALA A 569 26.62 -5.82 58.12
N CYS A 570 25.65 -5.43 57.35
CA CYS A 570 24.27 -5.82 57.50
C CYS A 570 24.06 -7.33 57.23
N ALA A 571 23.44 -8.07 58.17
CA ALA A 571 23.12 -9.47 58.01
C ALA A 571 22.13 -9.75 56.87
N GLN A 572 21.22 -8.81 56.58
CA GLN A 572 20.22 -8.90 55.51
C GLN A 572 20.65 -8.20 54.20
N ARG A 573 21.96 -7.94 54.07
CA ARG A 573 22.54 -7.20 52.94
C ARG A 573 22.15 -7.76 51.57
N GLU A 574 22.13 -9.07 51.42
CA GLU A 574 21.86 -9.69 50.13
C GLU A 574 20.35 -9.57 49.74
N ASP A 575 19.44 -9.63 50.70
CA ASP A 575 18.00 -9.42 50.47
C ASP A 575 17.72 -7.95 50.09
N HIS A 576 18.31 -7.00 50.85
CA HIS A 576 18.20 -5.57 50.48
C HIS A 576 18.82 -5.30 49.09
N SER A 577 19.96 -5.96 48.75
CA SER A 577 20.56 -5.85 47.42
C SER A 577 19.64 -6.37 46.32
N ARG A 578 18.96 -7.50 46.55
CA ARG A 578 18.02 -8.08 45.59
C ARG A 578 16.84 -7.11 45.28
N PHE A 579 16.28 -6.46 46.29
CA PHE A 579 15.25 -5.47 46.13
C PHE A 579 15.75 -4.22 45.41
N ALA A 580 16.90 -3.67 45.83
CA ALA A 580 17.51 -2.51 45.19
C ALA A 580 17.88 -2.77 43.72
N GLU A 581 18.44 -3.95 43.39
CA GLU A 581 18.75 -4.33 42.01
C GLU A 581 17.51 -4.48 41.14
N LYS A 582 16.42 -5.02 41.69
CA LYS A 582 15.11 -5.13 40.99
C LYS A 582 14.51 -3.76 40.70
N ALA A 583 14.52 -2.85 41.69
CA ALA A 583 14.08 -1.47 41.54
C ALA A 583 14.94 -0.73 40.49
N GLY A 584 16.26 -0.88 40.54
CA GLY A 584 17.18 -0.28 39.56
C GLY A 584 16.97 -0.80 38.13
N ARG A 585 16.56 -2.06 37.94
CA ARG A 585 16.21 -2.61 36.63
C ARG A 585 14.92 -1.99 36.09
N LEU A 586 13.87 -1.89 36.89
CA LEU A 586 12.61 -1.24 36.53
C LEU A 586 12.80 0.24 36.20
N ASN A 587 13.67 0.93 36.94
CA ASN A 587 13.96 2.34 36.67
C ASN A 587 14.63 2.54 35.28
N ARG A 588 15.59 1.69 34.92
CA ARG A 588 16.18 1.73 33.56
C ARG A 588 15.16 1.39 32.47
N GLU A 589 14.25 0.45 32.74
CA GLU A 589 13.13 0.18 31.85
C GLU A 589 12.27 1.42 31.66
N ASN A 590 11.92 2.12 32.76
CA ASN A 590 11.16 3.36 32.72
C ASN A 590 11.87 4.49 31.95
N GLU A 591 13.19 4.62 32.08
CA GLU A 591 13.97 5.58 31.27
C GLU A 591 13.83 5.28 29.77
N GLY A 592 13.95 4.00 29.39
CA GLY A 592 13.70 3.57 28.02
C GLY A 592 12.26 3.82 27.55
N LEU A 593 11.28 3.60 28.42
CA LEU A 593 9.87 3.88 28.12
C LEU A 593 9.61 5.39 27.99
N ARG A 594 10.16 6.23 28.87
CA ARG A 594 10.07 7.69 28.79
C ARG A 594 10.69 8.23 27.50
N THR A 595 11.84 7.72 27.08
CA THR A 595 12.44 8.08 25.79
C THR A 595 11.52 7.72 24.62
N ARG A 596 10.87 6.54 24.68
CA ARG A 596 9.88 6.12 23.67
C ARG A 596 8.64 7.02 23.67
N VAL A 597 8.15 7.44 24.84
CA VAL A 597 7.05 8.41 24.97
C VAL A 597 7.42 9.71 24.28
N GLN A 598 8.57 10.30 24.64
CA GLN A 598 9.06 11.55 24.04
C GLN A 598 9.25 11.46 22.52
N SER A 599 9.71 10.31 22.00
CA SER A 599 9.89 10.11 20.58
C SER A 599 8.60 9.91 19.78
N ARG A 600 7.48 9.61 20.44
CA ARG A 600 6.17 9.38 19.82
C ARG A 600 5.20 10.56 19.97
N THR A 601 5.44 11.44 20.91
CA THR A 601 4.60 12.62 21.11
C THR A 601 4.87 13.65 20.01
N HIS A 602 3.81 14.12 19.34
CA HIS A 602 3.86 15.13 18.27
C HIS A 602 4.80 14.79 17.09
N VAL A 603 4.92 13.51 16.70
CA VAL A 603 5.82 13.08 15.62
C VAL A 603 5.48 13.76 14.31
N ILE A 604 4.21 13.80 13.95
CA ILE A 604 3.73 14.39 12.69
C ILE A 604 3.97 15.90 12.67
N ALA A 605 3.61 16.60 13.75
CA ALA A 605 3.87 18.03 13.89
C ALA A 605 5.37 18.36 13.85
N LYS A 606 6.22 17.55 14.49
CA LYS A 606 7.67 17.72 14.45
C LYS A 606 8.21 17.58 13.03
N THR A 607 7.77 16.56 12.29
CA THR A 607 8.17 16.37 10.89
C THR A 607 7.71 17.55 10.02
N PHE A 608 6.49 18.03 10.22
CA PHE A 608 5.99 19.22 9.55
C PHE A 608 6.84 20.46 9.86
N ASP A 609 7.19 20.67 11.13
CA ASP A 609 8.05 21.80 11.53
C ASP A 609 9.45 21.70 10.91
N GLN A 610 10.02 20.52 10.80
CA GLN A 610 11.29 20.25 10.12
C GLN A 610 11.22 20.57 8.62
N ILE A 611 10.15 20.14 7.94
CA ILE A 611 9.87 20.47 6.54
C ILE A 611 9.72 21.98 6.37
N CYS A 612 8.99 22.65 7.27
CA CYS A 612 8.87 24.12 7.24
C CYS A 612 10.22 24.82 7.39
N GLN A 613 11.14 24.27 8.20
CA GLN A 613 12.49 24.83 8.32
C GLN A 613 13.29 24.71 7.01
N VAL A 614 13.22 23.57 6.32
CA VAL A 614 13.81 23.40 4.98
C VAL A 614 13.20 24.39 3.99
N LEU A 615 11.87 24.48 3.92
CA LEU A 615 11.17 25.39 3.03
C LEU A 615 11.46 26.86 3.32
N THR A 616 11.66 27.22 4.59
CA THR A 616 12.07 28.60 4.98
C THR A 616 13.52 28.88 4.57
N HIS A 617 14.42 27.90 4.78
CA HIS A 617 15.82 28.00 4.37
C HIS A 617 15.96 28.24 2.85
N LEU A 618 15.14 27.55 2.06
CA LEU A 618 15.10 27.66 0.61
C LEU A 618 14.23 28.83 0.10
N GLU A 619 13.70 29.67 0.99
CA GLU A 619 12.87 30.85 0.68
C GLU A 619 11.53 30.50 -0.02
N TYR A 620 10.99 29.29 0.20
CA TYR A 620 9.65 28.92 -0.28
C TYR A 620 8.54 29.44 0.61
N ILE A 621 8.85 29.70 1.88
CA ILE A 621 7.94 30.23 2.89
C ILE A 621 8.57 31.47 3.54
N GLU A 622 7.75 32.51 3.68
CA GLU A 622 8.06 33.72 4.45
C GLU A 622 6.96 33.93 5.51
N GLY A 623 7.32 33.77 6.78
CA GLY A 623 6.36 33.81 7.88
C GLY A 623 5.28 32.72 7.76
N GLU A 624 4.02 33.13 7.56
CA GLU A 624 2.83 32.27 7.49
C GLU A 624 2.36 32.00 6.04
N LYS A 625 3.13 32.40 5.02
CA LYS A 625 2.67 32.37 3.62
C LYS A 625 3.73 31.83 2.68
N PRO A 626 3.31 31.14 1.59
CA PRO A 626 4.20 30.81 0.50
C PRO A 626 4.66 32.07 -0.25
N THR A 627 5.93 32.10 -0.61
CA THR A 627 6.50 33.11 -1.50
C THR A 627 6.06 32.87 -2.96
N SER A 628 6.53 33.72 -3.89
CA SER A 628 6.35 33.50 -5.32
C SER A 628 6.96 32.15 -5.77
N GLN A 629 8.09 31.75 -5.20
CA GLN A 629 8.74 30.47 -5.44
C GLN A 629 7.95 29.32 -4.81
N GLY A 630 7.44 29.53 -3.60
CA GLY A 630 6.55 28.56 -2.94
C GLY A 630 5.30 28.24 -3.75
N LYS A 631 4.75 29.19 -4.50
CA LYS A 631 3.60 28.97 -5.39
C LYS A 631 3.90 28.00 -6.55
N ILE A 632 5.16 27.85 -6.97
CA ILE A 632 5.55 26.83 -7.95
C ILE A 632 5.39 25.44 -7.33
N LEU A 633 5.94 25.24 -6.13
CA LEU A 633 5.88 23.96 -5.42
C LEU A 633 4.43 23.51 -5.12
N THR A 634 3.50 24.45 -4.88
CA THR A 634 2.08 24.07 -4.67
C THR A 634 1.44 23.35 -5.86
N LYS A 635 2.00 23.47 -7.05
CA LYS A 635 1.46 22.89 -8.29
C LYS A 635 2.16 21.59 -8.74
N ILE A 636 3.19 21.15 -8.01
CA ILE A 636 3.98 19.97 -8.33
C ILE A 636 3.60 18.83 -7.38
N TYR A 637 2.95 17.81 -7.90
CA TYR A 637 2.45 16.64 -7.14
C TYR A 637 3.26 15.37 -7.50
N ALA A 638 4.56 15.39 -7.25
CA ALA A 638 5.49 14.31 -7.54
C ALA A 638 6.30 13.94 -6.29
N GLU A 639 6.86 12.73 -6.25
CA GLU A 639 7.75 12.31 -5.16
C GLU A 639 9.00 13.19 -5.05
N SER A 640 9.51 13.68 -6.18
CA SER A 640 10.64 14.61 -6.27
C SER A 640 10.18 16.06 -6.44
N ASP A 641 9.12 16.46 -5.71
CA ASP A 641 8.48 17.77 -5.83
C ASP A 641 9.46 18.94 -5.59
N LEU A 642 10.23 18.90 -4.51
CA LEU A 642 11.19 19.91 -4.13
C LEU A 642 12.37 19.98 -5.13
N LEU A 643 12.93 18.83 -5.52
CA LEU A 643 14.01 18.73 -6.48
C LEU A 643 13.62 19.34 -7.85
N LEU A 644 12.44 18.96 -8.34
CA LEU A 644 11.91 19.50 -9.61
C LEU A 644 11.67 21.02 -9.51
N THR A 645 11.12 21.47 -8.40
CA THR A 645 10.87 22.89 -8.18
C THR A 645 12.18 23.68 -8.13
N GLU A 646 13.23 23.17 -7.51
CA GLU A 646 14.57 23.75 -7.51
C GLU A 646 15.17 23.80 -8.92
N ALA A 647 15.03 22.75 -9.71
CA ALA A 647 15.48 22.71 -11.09
C ALA A 647 14.78 23.77 -11.96
N ILE A 648 13.47 23.99 -11.75
CA ILE A 648 12.69 25.05 -12.41
C ILE A 648 13.19 26.44 -11.93
N ARG A 649 13.35 26.64 -10.62
CA ARG A 649 13.77 27.91 -10.02
C ARG A 649 15.14 28.35 -10.50
N ARG A 650 16.09 27.41 -10.61
CA ARG A 650 17.47 27.70 -11.05
C ARG A 650 17.60 27.77 -12.58
N GLY A 651 16.50 27.59 -13.33
CA GLY A 651 16.47 27.72 -14.79
C GLY A 651 17.17 26.61 -15.56
N ILE A 652 17.45 25.44 -14.93
CA ILE A 652 18.17 24.34 -15.57
C ILE A 652 17.40 23.77 -16.76
N LEU A 653 16.07 23.89 -16.74
CA LEU A 653 15.19 23.38 -17.79
C LEU A 653 14.93 24.37 -18.92
N ASP A 654 15.38 25.63 -18.80
CA ASP A 654 14.96 26.74 -19.67
C ASP A 654 15.46 26.64 -21.13
N ASP A 655 16.64 26.09 -21.34
CA ASP A 655 17.30 26.04 -22.66
C ASP A 655 17.14 24.66 -23.33
N LEU A 656 16.33 23.77 -22.77
CA LEU A 656 16.09 22.45 -23.30
C LEU A 656 14.95 22.45 -24.31
N ASN A 657 15.16 21.78 -25.44
CA ASN A 657 14.08 21.50 -26.38
C ASN A 657 13.16 20.39 -25.84
N ALA A 658 12.01 20.17 -26.47
CA ALA A 658 11.01 19.22 -25.98
C ALA A 658 11.54 17.80 -25.73
N PRO A 659 12.29 17.14 -26.64
CA PRO A 659 12.90 15.84 -26.36
C PRO A 659 13.94 15.85 -25.23
N GLU A 660 14.72 16.91 -25.11
CA GLU A 660 15.73 17.08 -24.06
C GLU A 660 15.08 17.29 -22.70
N LEU A 661 14.04 18.13 -22.63
CA LEU A 661 13.24 18.35 -21.43
C LEU A 661 12.61 17.03 -20.94
N LEU A 662 12.01 16.26 -21.85
CA LEU A 662 11.45 14.93 -21.53
C LEU A 662 12.50 14.01 -20.90
N SER A 663 13.72 14.00 -21.46
CA SER A 663 14.80 13.19 -20.92
C SER A 663 15.18 13.56 -19.50
N VAL A 664 15.37 14.87 -19.22
CA VAL A 664 15.77 15.33 -17.89
C VAL A 664 14.65 15.11 -16.89
N VAL A 665 13.41 15.49 -17.20
CA VAL A 665 12.26 15.33 -16.28
C VAL A 665 11.98 13.84 -16.01
N SER A 666 12.26 12.96 -16.96
CA SER A 666 12.07 11.52 -16.77
C SER A 666 12.91 10.92 -15.64
N THR A 667 14.05 11.55 -15.29
CA THR A 667 14.92 11.07 -14.20
C THR A 667 14.29 11.18 -12.80
N MET A 668 13.31 12.05 -12.67
CA MET A 668 12.65 12.35 -11.40
C MET A 668 11.42 11.45 -11.14
N ILE A 669 10.96 10.70 -12.16
CA ILE A 669 9.81 9.80 -12.04
C ILE A 669 10.16 8.33 -12.19
N PHE A 670 11.27 8.02 -12.85
CA PHE A 670 11.66 6.66 -13.16
C PHE A 670 12.51 6.03 -12.07
N GLU A 671 12.40 4.71 -11.92
CA GLU A 671 13.20 3.89 -11.02
C GLU A 671 13.60 2.60 -11.74
N SER A 672 14.89 2.41 -11.89
CA SER A 672 15.48 1.20 -12.47
C SER A 672 15.33 0.01 -11.52
N ARG A 673 14.88 -1.13 -12.02
CA ARG A 673 14.72 -2.36 -11.21
C ARG A 673 16.01 -3.12 -11.00
N ASN A 674 16.93 -3.01 -11.95
CA ASN A 674 18.22 -3.67 -11.91
C ASN A 674 19.31 -2.60 -11.87
N ALA A 675 20.07 -2.58 -10.79
CA ALA A 675 21.28 -1.77 -10.67
C ALA A 675 22.43 -2.43 -11.46
N ASP A 676 22.21 -2.78 -12.72
CA ASP A 676 23.31 -3.20 -13.59
C ASP A 676 24.21 -1.99 -13.82
N ASN A 677 25.50 -2.13 -13.53
CA ASN A 677 26.55 -1.10 -13.60
C ASN A 677 26.83 -0.58 -15.04
N VAL A 678 25.84 -0.54 -15.90
CA VAL A 678 25.96 0.03 -17.24
C VAL A 678 25.53 1.49 -17.20
N ALA A 679 26.46 2.39 -17.41
CA ALA A 679 26.17 3.82 -17.47
C ALA A 679 25.07 4.10 -18.51
N PRO A 680 23.97 4.80 -18.14
CA PRO A 680 22.89 5.10 -19.06
C PRO A 680 23.40 5.94 -20.25
N LYS A 681 22.92 5.66 -21.45
CA LYS A 681 23.21 6.48 -22.64
C LYS A 681 22.56 7.85 -22.50
N MET A 682 23.35 8.92 -22.59
CA MET A 682 22.85 10.29 -22.64
C MET A 682 22.51 10.70 -24.07
N PRO A 683 21.32 11.31 -24.27
CA PRO A 683 20.85 11.68 -25.62
C PRO A 683 21.65 12.81 -26.26
N SER A 684 22.05 13.79 -25.49
CA SER A 684 22.80 14.96 -25.94
C SER A 684 23.71 15.52 -24.84
N PRO A 685 24.75 16.31 -25.21
CA PRO A 685 25.57 17.01 -24.22
C PRO A 685 24.76 17.95 -23.29
N ARG A 686 23.69 18.57 -23.81
CA ARG A 686 22.80 19.43 -23.00
C ARG A 686 22.05 18.63 -21.94
N VAL A 687 21.52 17.44 -22.28
CA VAL A 687 20.88 16.55 -21.32
C VAL A 687 21.88 16.10 -20.28
N SER A 688 23.12 15.80 -20.67
CA SER A 688 24.18 15.40 -19.75
C SER A 688 24.53 16.51 -18.76
N SER A 689 24.65 17.77 -19.25
CA SER A 689 24.90 18.94 -18.39
C SER A 689 23.74 19.19 -17.43
N ALA A 690 22.51 19.26 -17.94
CA ALA A 690 21.32 19.50 -17.12
C ALA A 690 21.12 18.42 -16.05
N LEU A 691 21.41 17.15 -16.39
CA LEU A 691 21.33 16.05 -15.41
C LEU A 691 22.41 16.19 -14.32
N SER A 692 23.63 16.60 -14.68
CA SER A 692 24.69 16.87 -13.71
C SER A 692 24.27 17.97 -12.72
N ASP A 693 23.65 19.04 -13.23
CA ASP A 693 23.14 20.12 -12.40
C ASP A 693 21.99 19.64 -11.48
N VAL A 694 21.07 18.81 -12.00
CA VAL A 694 19.99 18.21 -11.19
C VAL A 694 20.57 17.31 -10.08
N ILE A 695 21.60 16.51 -10.39
CA ILE A 695 22.27 15.66 -9.39
C ILE A 695 22.96 16.53 -8.31
N SER A 696 23.57 17.64 -8.71
CA SER A 696 24.19 18.59 -7.77
C SER A 696 23.15 19.21 -6.84
N ILE A 697 21.99 19.61 -7.36
CA ILE A 697 20.87 20.09 -6.54
C ILE A 697 20.40 18.99 -5.59
N TRP A 698 20.24 17.77 -6.07
CA TRP A 698 19.82 16.67 -5.22
C TRP A 698 20.78 16.44 -4.05
N ALA A 699 22.09 16.50 -4.28
CA ALA A 699 23.09 16.36 -3.23
C ALA A 699 23.03 17.50 -2.20
N GLU A 700 22.82 18.76 -2.65
CA GLU A 700 22.61 19.91 -1.78
C GLU A 700 21.34 19.72 -0.91
N LEU A 701 20.26 19.25 -1.51
CA LEU A 701 19.01 18.96 -0.79
C LEU A 701 19.16 17.82 0.20
N GLU A 702 19.88 16.75 -0.14
CA GLU A 702 20.16 15.62 0.76
C GLU A 702 20.91 16.06 2.01
N GLU A 703 21.92 16.92 1.86
CA GLU A 703 22.66 17.51 2.98
C GLU A 703 21.73 18.35 3.86
N LEU A 704 20.92 19.22 3.25
CA LEU A 704 19.98 20.08 3.95
C LEU A 704 18.89 19.26 4.69
N GLU A 705 18.30 18.28 4.04
CA GLU A 705 17.31 17.37 4.63
C GLU A 705 17.89 16.60 5.83
N THR A 706 19.14 16.13 5.70
CA THR A 706 19.87 15.48 6.79
C THR A 706 20.10 16.43 7.96
N GLN A 707 20.49 17.68 7.70
CA GLN A 707 20.70 18.69 8.72
C GLN A 707 19.44 18.97 9.54
N TYR A 708 18.28 19.04 8.89
CA TYR A 708 17.00 19.29 9.56
C TYR A 708 16.29 17.99 10.02
N GLY A 709 16.87 16.82 9.75
CA GLY A 709 16.31 15.52 10.13
C GLY A 709 15.04 15.13 9.36
N VAL A 710 14.91 15.63 8.14
CA VAL A 710 13.87 15.23 7.19
C VAL A 710 14.35 14.00 6.41
N LYS A 711 13.42 13.14 6.00
CA LYS A 711 13.75 12.00 5.14
C LYS A 711 14.18 12.51 3.77
N THR A 712 15.35 12.07 3.31
CA THR A 712 15.92 12.43 2.02
C THR A 712 15.08 11.96 0.84
N GLN A 713 15.01 12.78 -0.20
CA GLN A 713 14.37 12.43 -1.48
C GLN A 713 15.24 11.45 -2.26
N ARG A 714 14.59 10.69 -3.15
CA ARG A 714 15.28 9.72 -3.99
C ARG A 714 16.20 10.42 -5.01
N ALA A 715 17.37 9.82 -5.26
CA ALA A 715 18.28 10.26 -6.31
C ALA A 715 17.63 10.16 -7.71
N PRO A 716 17.95 11.09 -8.64
CA PRO A 716 17.53 11.01 -10.03
C PRO A 716 18.04 9.73 -10.71
N ASP A 717 17.18 9.08 -11.53
CA ASP A 717 17.50 7.85 -12.25
C ASP A 717 17.43 8.07 -13.77
N ALA A 718 18.56 7.94 -14.45
CA ALA A 718 18.69 8.19 -15.87
C ALA A 718 18.22 7.02 -16.78
N GLY A 719 17.70 5.93 -16.23
CA GLY A 719 17.33 4.72 -17.00
C GLY A 719 16.25 4.95 -18.06
N PHE A 720 15.45 6.01 -17.95
CA PHE A 720 14.41 6.35 -18.91
C PHE A 720 14.78 7.50 -19.87
N CYS A 721 15.92 8.17 -19.67
CA CYS A 721 16.34 9.32 -20.49
C CYS A 721 16.41 9.02 -21.99
N TRP A 722 17.10 7.94 -22.36
CA TRP A 722 17.30 7.54 -23.75
C TRP A 722 16.00 7.09 -24.42
N VAL A 723 15.17 6.38 -23.68
CA VAL A 723 13.87 5.85 -24.14
C VAL A 723 12.90 6.99 -24.43
N SER A 724 12.72 7.92 -23.49
CA SER A 724 11.83 9.07 -23.64
C SER A 724 12.26 10.00 -24.76
N TYR A 725 13.58 10.24 -24.90
CA TYR A 725 14.14 11.03 -26.00
C TYR A 725 13.85 10.43 -27.39
N ARG A 726 14.10 9.13 -27.55
CA ARG A 726 13.83 8.45 -28.81
C ARG A 726 12.36 8.47 -29.19
N TRP A 727 11.48 8.23 -28.20
CA TRP A 727 10.05 8.29 -28.43
C TRP A 727 9.60 9.68 -28.86
N ALA A 728 10.06 10.74 -28.19
CA ALA A 728 9.77 12.12 -28.55
C ALA A 728 10.26 12.53 -29.96
N ASN A 729 11.32 11.89 -30.46
CA ASN A 729 11.85 12.09 -31.82
C ASN A 729 11.19 11.21 -32.88
N GLY A 730 10.09 10.53 -32.58
CA GLY A 730 9.31 9.81 -33.57
C GLY A 730 9.77 8.38 -33.87
N ASN A 731 10.68 7.80 -33.09
CA ASN A 731 11.15 6.44 -33.32
C ASN A 731 10.01 5.44 -33.02
N SER A 732 9.96 4.33 -33.76
CA SER A 732 9.00 3.24 -33.56
C SER A 732 9.18 2.58 -32.19
N LEU A 733 8.11 2.00 -31.63
CA LEU A 733 8.11 1.31 -30.34
C LEU A 733 9.21 0.25 -30.26
N GLN A 734 9.35 -0.57 -31.31
CA GLN A 734 10.40 -1.58 -31.41
C GLN A 734 11.80 -1.00 -31.25
N ASN A 735 12.08 0.12 -31.94
CA ASN A 735 13.36 0.79 -31.85
C ASN A 735 13.62 1.40 -30.48
N VAL A 736 12.60 1.98 -29.87
CA VAL A 736 12.68 2.63 -28.54
C VAL A 736 13.01 1.61 -27.46
N LEU A 737 12.37 0.44 -27.49
CA LEU A 737 12.55 -0.60 -26.49
C LEU A 737 13.75 -1.54 -26.76
N LYS A 738 14.34 -1.48 -27.94
CA LYS A 738 15.48 -2.32 -28.30
C LYS A 738 16.68 -2.12 -27.38
N GLY A 739 17.10 -3.20 -26.72
CA GLY A 739 18.23 -3.19 -25.78
C GLY A 739 17.87 -2.65 -24.39
N THR A 740 16.58 -2.59 -24.05
CA THR A 740 16.09 -2.31 -22.70
C THR A 740 15.38 -3.53 -22.15
N ASP A 741 15.35 -3.67 -20.82
CA ASP A 741 14.53 -4.69 -20.11
C ASP A 741 13.11 -4.19 -19.80
N MET A 742 12.71 -3.06 -20.39
CA MET A 742 11.44 -2.40 -20.14
C MET A 742 10.30 -3.08 -20.89
N SER A 743 9.22 -3.46 -20.18
CA SER A 743 8.00 -3.92 -20.83
C SER A 743 7.23 -2.76 -21.47
N VAL A 744 6.43 -3.06 -22.51
CA VAL A 744 5.59 -2.03 -23.17
C VAL A 744 4.65 -1.35 -22.18
N GLY A 745 4.05 -2.10 -21.25
CA GLY A 745 3.18 -1.52 -20.23
C GLY A 745 3.91 -0.60 -19.24
N ASP A 746 5.17 -0.89 -18.90
CA ASP A 746 5.99 0.02 -18.09
C ASP A 746 6.34 1.28 -18.87
N PHE A 747 6.70 1.13 -20.14
CA PHE A 747 6.96 2.25 -21.04
C PHE A 747 5.74 3.19 -21.12
N VAL A 748 4.56 2.67 -21.42
CA VAL A 748 3.32 3.46 -21.50
C VAL A 748 3.01 4.14 -20.18
N ARG A 749 3.12 3.41 -19.04
CA ARG A 749 2.88 3.98 -17.71
C ARG A 749 3.85 5.12 -17.41
N SER A 750 5.16 4.93 -17.60
CA SER A 750 6.17 5.96 -17.34
C SER A 750 5.99 7.16 -18.25
N THR A 751 5.64 6.94 -19.53
CA THR A 751 5.37 8.04 -20.48
C THR A 751 4.13 8.84 -20.08
N LYS A 752 3.08 8.21 -19.58
CA LYS A 752 1.89 8.91 -19.05
C LYS A 752 2.18 9.71 -17.78
N GLN A 753 2.95 9.15 -16.85
CA GLN A 753 3.40 9.88 -15.66
C GLN A 753 4.24 11.10 -16.05
N LEU A 754 5.07 10.94 -17.09
CA LEU A 754 5.87 12.04 -17.63
C LEU A 754 4.99 13.12 -18.26
N ALA A 755 3.95 12.75 -19.02
CA ALA A 755 2.98 13.70 -19.58
C ALA A 755 2.24 14.47 -18.48
N ASP A 756 1.79 13.79 -17.42
CA ASP A 756 1.13 14.43 -16.29
C ASP A 756 2.07 15.42 -15.58
N LEU A 757 3.31 15.02 -15.29
CA LEU A 757 4.29 15.90 -14.67
C LEU A 757 4.62 17.12 -15.53
N LEU A 758 4.72 16.98 -16.86
CA LEU A 758 4.92 18.10 -17.79
C LEU A 758 3.73 19.06 -17.80
N ASN A 759 2.50 18.57 -17.66
CA ASN A 759 1.32 19.41 -17.50
C ASN A 759 1.37 20.21 -16.18
N GLN A 760 1.85 19.60 -15.10
CA GLN A 760 2.07 20.28 -13.82
C GLN A 760 3.16 21.36 -13.95
N ILE A 761 4.28 21.09 -14.64
CA ILE A 761 5.33 22.06 -14.93
C ILE A 761 4.77 23.24 -15.77
N ALA A 762 3.98 22.93 -16.80
CA ALA A 762 3.33 23.96 -17.64
C ALA A 762 2.36 24.86 -16.85
N ALA A 763 1.69 24.32 -15.84
CA ALA A 763 0.85 25.08 -14.93
C ALA A 763 1.68 25.89 -13.91
N ALA A 764 2.85 25.39 -13.52
CA ALA A 764 3.74 25.99 -12.54
C ALA A 764 4.60 27.11 -13.13
N SER A 765 5.05 26.98 -14.38
CA SER A 765 5.98 27.92 -15.05
C SER A 765 5.45 28.37 -16.41
N GLU A 766 5.21 29.70 -16.54
CA GLU A 766 4.79 30.28 -17.81
C GLU A 766 5.87 30.17 -18.90
N LYS A 767 7.14 30.29 -18.52
CA LYS A 767 8.30 30.18 -19.39
C LYS A 767 8.41 28.77 -20.02
N LEU A 768 8.22 27.71 -19.23
CA LEU A 768 8.31 26.34 -19.69
C LEU A 768 7.03 25.82 -20.37
N ARG A 769 5.91 26.54 -20.27
CA ARG A 769 4.61 26.12 -20.81
C ARG A 769 4.64 25.74 -22.29
N PRO A 770 5.26 26.52 -23.20
CA PRO A 770 5.29 26.18 -24.63
C PRO A 770 6.04 24.87 -24.91
N VAL A 771 7.23 24.69 -24.30
CA VAL A 771 8.06 23.50 -24.52
C VAL A 771 7.45 22.26 -23.86
N CYS A 772 6.80 22.41 -22.72
CA CYS A 772 6.05 21.31 -22.08
C CYS A 772 4.87 20.84 -22.95
N LYS A 773 4.09 21.76 -23.51
CA LYS A 773 2.99 21.41 -24.43
C LYS A 773 3.50 20.72 -25.70
N ASP A 774 4.61 21.18 -26.29
CA ASP A 774 5.23 20.47 -27.43
C ASP A 774 5.72 19.07 -27.00
N ALA A 775 6.31 18.96 -25.83
CA ALA A 775 6.79 17.69 -25.29
C ALA A 775 5.64 16.68 -25.12
N VAL A 776 4.53 17.08 -24.50
CA VAL A 776 3.33 16.24 -24.32
C VAL A 776 2.79 15.81 -25.68
N LYS A 777 2.66 16.76 -26.64
CA LYS A 777 2.17 16.45 -28.00
C LYS A 777 3.05 15.41 -28.71
N ARG A 778 4.36 15.44 -28.51
CA ARG A 778 5.31 14.50 -29.16
C ARG A 778 5.22 13.10 -28.62
N ILE A 779 4.91 12.93 -27.32
CA ILE A 779 4.81 11.59 -26.71
C ILE A 779 3.40 11.01 -26.83
N ASP A 780 2.39 11.86 -27.09
CA ASP A 780 0.99 11.45 -27.28
C ASP A 780 0.77 10.89 -28.70
N ARG A 781 1.25 9.68 -28.93
CA ARG A 781 1.16 8.96 -30.20
C ARG A 781 1.24 7.44 -29.99
N GLY A 782 0.84 6.67 -31.03
CA GLY A 782 0.88 5.20 -31.03
C GLY A 782 0.23 4.62 -29.79
N VAL A 783 0.86 3.61 -29.19
CA VAL A 783 0.36 2.92 -27.97
C VAL A 783 0.13 3.84 -26.76
N VAL A 784 0.68 5.05 -26.74
CA VAL A 784 0.48 6.03 -25.67
C VAL A 784 -0.82 6.82 -25.88
N ALA A 785 -1.04 7.35 -27.10
CA ALA A 785 -2.21 8.16 -27.47
C ALA A 785 -3.52 7.38 -27.40
N PHE A 786 -3.49 6.14 -27.87
CA PHE A 786 -4.65 5.24 -27.88
C PHE A 786 -5.34 5.13 -26.52
N LEU A 787 -4.62 5.33 -25.44
CA LEU A 787 -5.13 5.20 -24.09
C LEU A 787 -5.54 6.56 -23.45
N MET A 788 -5.38 7.67 -24.16
CA MET A 788 -5.81 9.01 -23.71
C MET A 788 -7.17 9.45 -24.30
N GLY A 789 -7.61 8.83 -25.39
CA GLY A 789 -8.79 9.27 -26.17
C GLY A 789 -10.03 8.38 -26.12
N ASP A 790 -9.94 7.14 -25.70
CA ASP A 790 -11.01 6.13 -25.87
C ASP A 790 -11.34 5.36 -24.57
N LEU A 791 -11.67 6.04 -23.50
CA LEU A 791 -12.40 5.43 -22.37
C LEU A 791 -13.52 6.32 -21.91
#